data_3d90552fe9d80280eee20a78a837032f
#
_entry.id   3d90552fe9d80280eee20a78a837032f
#
_cell.length_a   1.000
_cell.length_b   1.000
_cell.length_c   1.000
_cell.angle_alpha   90.00
_cell.angle_beta   90.00
_cell.angle_gamma   90.00
#
_symmetry.space_group_name_H-M   'P 1'
#
loop_
_entity.id
_entity.type
_entity.pdbx_description
1 polymer ?
#
loop_
_entity_poly.entity_id
_entity_poly.type
_entity_poly.pdbx_seq_one_letter_code
_entity_poly.pdbx_strand_id
1 'polypeptide(L)'
;MWLTVARDDEFRQALAALDDNGEFRGVALTGARGVGKSTLAGRLAETIEASGRTVRFGLGTETEYDEILTQQADLVVVVDDAHLLDSASASLAYRLAASRSARLIVTICSGEAVRDPVSALLNERLLLSLHIQPFSREQTRQLASQTLGGPADAHLVDELYDRSGGNALLLCGLLNAGRENGVLVQTEGRWQLRGPLRADRELYNLLDSQLESLAPKELEAIEILATAELLDWEVLRVLCESEALSRLRDRGLIQLTDDGSDTVVRLNHPVLGDAALRRAGVARSRQLNGQLAQALQKHLRSKRRDRRIPDLRGQIRLAQYMMRSDAEPDLAAIVTAAASATTMSNHGYAEELARFAYDCGAGLPAAIVLAESLSWQGAGEEAEEVLSAFNPNGDDERMTMRWGCLRAANLFWVCRRVGPARQVLTDLRARIGSELGAAMVNAIQLSFAFFSGDAAGTSEMGPHLCATSALPLATVWTAVPTACALTFGGRFGEAKRIIDVGLQAATSGEAGAQRFALGMVEVMTLTAAGDHPAAEQAAQRYARMVAGTPAAEAMVAAIFGLVHLAGGALQYASSAFDDSISTLSQGVPPPWTMLVAAWHAQAEGARGNRAAAAAALQSAEAAYGPQVAVFAPELEIARAWERASAGETAAAQHHSVCAAQIARNAGMHAIEMQALHTAVRLGDGSHAARLGELAEILGTALAQTVADHARGLAGHDPDVLNAAAERFAELGALALAADAAAEAAREHARIGHRGKELESSTRAYWLASQSESRTPAVNAAAQPLPISDREYQVALLVAAGLSNRQIADKLSVSVRTVEGHLYRIFTKLDIKRRDQLARLISAGRTP
;
A
#
# COMPACT_ATOMS: atom_id res chain seq x y z
N MET A 1 -21.62 -14.45 -27.07
CA MET A 1 -20.30 -14.84 -27.56
C MET A 1 -19.31 -14.58 -26.44
N TRP A 2 -19.17 -15.53 -25.51
CA TRP A 2 -18.32 -15.39 -24.34
C TRP A 2 -16.91 -15.85 -24.66
N LEU A 3 -15.98 -15.02 -24.37
CA LEU A 3 -14.64 -14.96 -24.89
C LEU A 3 -13.74 -16.10 -24.46
N THR A 4 -12.99 -16.53 -25.44
CA THR A 4 -11.91 -17.50 -25.44
C THR A 4 -10.65 -16.92 -24.79
N VAL A 5 -10.66 -16.69 -23.47
CA VAL A 5 -9.48 -16.17 -22.77
C VAL A 5 -8.88 -17.23 -21.89
N ALA A 6 -7.57 -17.30 -21.95
CA ALA A 6 -6.65 -17.84 -20.95
C ALA A 6 -6.69 -19.36 -20.66
N ARG A 7 -7.00 -20.20 -21.65
CA ARG A 7 -6.78 -21.65 -21.58
C ARG A 7 -6.03 -22.19 -22.78
N ASP A 8 -5.04 -21.42 -23.22
CA ASP A 8 -4.28 -21.78 -24.44
C ASP A 8 -3.40 -23.00 -24.24
N ASP A 9 -2.99 -23.30 -23.00
CA ASP A 9 -2.21 -24.48 -22.69
C ASP A 9 -3.09 -25.75 -22.70
N GLU A 10 -4.26 -25.69 -22.01
CA GLU A 10 -5.22 -26.78 -22.00
C GLU A 10 -5.79 -27.00 -23.40
N PHE A 11 -6.05 -25.92 -24.13
CA PHE A 11 -6.51 -26.00 -25.52
C PHE A 11 -5.49 -26.69 -26.44
N ARG A 12 -4.21 -26.31 -26.36
CA ARG A 12 -3.14 -26.92 -27.16
C ARG A 12 -2.93 -28.39 -26.81
N GLN A 13 -2.96 -28.74 -25.51
CA GLN A 13 -2.85 -30.14 -25.07
C GLN A 13 -4.05 -30.98 -25.54
N ALA A 14 -5.27 -30.43 -25.45
CA ALA A 14 -6.46 -31.11 -25.91
C ALA A 14 -6.45 -31.30 -27.44
N LEU A 15 -6.01 -30.30 -28.19
CA LEU A 15 -5.91 -30.36 -29.65
C LEU A 15 -4.87 -31.40 -30.08
N ALA A 16 -3.73 -31.45 -29.42
CA ALA A 16 -2.68 -32.45 -29.70
C ALA A 16 -3.15 -33.90 -29.42
N ALA A 17 -4.03 -34.10 -28.43
CA ALA A 17 -4.63 -35.42 -28.16
C ALA A 17 -5.67 -35.84 -29.22
N LEU A 18 -6.10 -34.91 -30.06
CA LEU A 18 -7.03 -35.12 -31.16
C LEU A 18 -6.34 -35.26 -32.51
N ASP A 19 -5.01 -35.20 -32.59
CA ASP A 19 -4.23 -35.42 -33.79
C ASP A 19 -4.19 -36.91 -34.22
N ASP A 20 -4.06 -37.16 -35.54
CA ASP A 20 -4.14 -38.51 -36.14
C ASP A 20 -3.03 -39.45 -35.68
N ASN A 21 -1.88 -38.92 -35.35
CA ASN A 21 -0.72 -39.68 -34.85
C ASN A 21 -0.66 -39.78 -33.32
N GLY A 22 -1.69 -39.30 -32.59
CA GLY A 22 -1.74 -39.27 -31.15
C GLY A 22 -1.92 -40.65 -30.52
N GLU A 23 -1.35 -40.85 -29.32
CA GLU A 23 -1.51 -42.06 -28.49
C GLU A 23 -2.93 -42.24 -28.02
N PHE A 24 -3.66 -41.12 -27.82
CA PHE A 24 -5.02 -41.05 -27.28
C PHE A 24 -6.08 -41.05 -28.41
N ARG A 25 -7.30 -41.43 -28.03
CA ARG A 25 -8.50 -41.40 -28.89
C ARG A 25 -9.38 -40.20 -28.60
N GLY A 26 -8.85 -39.19 -28.01
CA GLY A 26 -9.52 -37.98 -27.68
C GLY A 26 -9.16 -37.42 -26.35
N VAL A 27 -9.97 -36.53 -25.81
CA VAL A 27 -9.74 -35.82 -24.56
C VAL A 27 -10.97 -35.91 -23.65
N ALA A 28 -10.73 -36.08 -22.37
CA ALA A 28 -11.72 -35.94 -21.31
C ALA A 28 -11.42 -34.70 -20.49
N LEU A 29 -12.29 -33.71 -20.56
CA LEU A 29 -12.23 -32.46 -19.81
C LEU A 29 -12.95 -32.67 -18.47
N THR A 30 -12.20 -32.80 -17.39
CA THR A 30 -12.75 -33.01 -16.03
C THR A 30 -12.64 -31.72 -15.23
N GLY A 31 -13.50 -31.49 -14.23
CA GLY A 31 -13.44 -30.32 -13.37
C GLY A 31 -14.79 -29.95 -12.78
N ALA A 32 -14.82 -28.98 -11.87
CA ALA A 32 -16.01 -28.50 -11.20
C ALA A 32 -17.06 -27.95 -12.18
N ARG A 33 -18.32 -27.87 -11.75
CA ARG A 33 -19.40 -27.28 -12.55
C ARG A 33 -19.11 -25.77 -12.77
N GLY A 34 -19.30 -25.28 -14.00
CA GLY A 34 -19.14 -23.86 -14.33
C GLY A 34 -17.70 -23.39 -14.61
N VAL A 35 -16.69 -24.28 -14.57
CA VAL A 35 -15.28 -23.89 -14.85
C VAL A 35 -14.97 -23.68 -16.34
N GLY A 36 -15.92 -23.92 -17.25
CA GLY A 36 -15.75 -23.67 -18.67
C GLY A 36 -15.39 -24.91 -19.51
N LYS A 37 -15.67 -26.12 -19.04
CA LYS A 37 -15.43 -27.37 -19.79
C LYS A 37 -16.15 -27.41 -21.15
N SER A 38 -17.47 -27.17 -21.13
CA SER A 38 -18.30 -27.19 -22.36
C SER A 38 -17.87 -26.07 -23.35
N THR A 39 -17.47 -24.91 -22.85
CA THR A 39 -16.93 -23.82 -23.69
C THR A 39 -15.62 -24.21 -24.36
N LEU A 40 -14.74 -24.90 -23.63
CA LEU A 40 -13.48 -25.39 -24.17
C LEU A 40 -13.73 -26.50 -25.20
N ALA A 41 -14.67 -27.42 -24.93
CA ALA A 41 -15.10 -28.47 -25.85
C ALA A 41 -15.67 -27.88 -27.15
N GLY A 42 -16.53 -26.85 -27.05
CA GLY A 42 -17.06 -26.14 -28.19
C GLY A 42 -15.99 -25.48 -29.07
N ARG A 43 -15.03 -24.79 -28.44
CA ARG A 43 -13.89 -24.17 -29.15
C ARG A 43 -12.99 -25.20 -29.85
N LEU A 44 -12.76 -26.34 -29.23
CA LEU A 44 -12.03 -27.46 -29.85
C LEU A 44 -12.81 -27.97 -31.08
N ALA A 45 -14.14 -28.17 -30.94
CA ALA A 45 -15.01 -28.59 -31.99
C ALA A 45 -14.98 -27.64 -33.20
N GLU A 46 -15.15 -26.33 -32.96
CA GLU A 46 -15.08 -25.29 -34.01
C GLU A 46 -13.71 -25.28 -34.73
N THR A 47 -12.63 -25.43 -34.00
CA THR A 47 -11.28 -25.43 -34.59
C THR A 47 -11.05 -26.69 -35.45
N ILE A 48 -11.56 -27.83 -35.00
CA ILE A 48 -11.44 -29.11 -35.72
C ILE A 48 -12.33 -29.09 -36.97
N GLU A 49 -13.53 -28.55 -36.89
CA GLU A 49 -14.42 -28.39 -38.03
C GLU A 49 -13.83 -27.46 -39.10
N ALA A 50 -13.20 -26.35 -38.65
CA ALA A 50 -12.49 -25.45 -39.55
C ALA A 50 -11.28 -26.09 -40.26
N SER A 51 -10.71 -27.17 -39.69
CA SER A 51 -9.65 -27.97 -40.33
C SER A 51 -10.18 -29.00 -41.38
N GLY A 52 -11.47 -29.06 -41.58
CA GLY A 52 -12.13 -29.93 -42.59
C GLY A 52 -12.56 -31.30 -42.05
N ARG A 53 -12.49 -31.53 -40.72
CA ARG A 53 -12.97 -32.78 -40.09
C ARG A 53 -14.43 -32.69 -39.70
N THR A 54 -15.13 -33.81 -39.71
CA THR A 54 -16.52 -33.85 -39.30
C THR A 54 -16.67 -33.87 -37.79
N VAL A 55 -17.45 -32.91 -37.24
CA VAL A 55 -17.75 -32.83 -35.80
C VAL A 55 -19.23 -33.07 -35.56
N ARG A 56 -19.56 -33.89 -34.57
CA ARG A 56 -20.97 -34.12 -34.13
C ARG A 56 -21.09 -33.85 -32.62
N PHE A 57 -22.18 -33.17 -32.26
CA PHE A 57 -22.55 -32.93 -30.87
C PHE A 57 -23.60 -33.96 -30.42
N GLY A 58 -23.29 -34.65 -29.33
CA GLY A 58 -24.19 -35.69 -28.78
C GLY A 58 -24.03 -37.07 -29.42
N LEU A 59 -24.47 -38.06 -28.69
CA LEU A 59 -24.56 -39.47 -29.14
C LEU A 59 -25.97 -39.65 -29.66
N GLY A 60 -26.11 -39.85 -30.97
CA GLY A 60 -27.35 -40.25 -31.60
C GLY A 60 -27.78 -41.70 -31.28
N THR A 61 -28.79 -42.22 -31.96
CA THR A 61 -29.18 -43.63 -31.80
C THR A 61 -28.15 -44.57 -32.44
N GLU A 62 -28.08 -45.80 -31.97
CA GLU A 62 -27.08 -46.79 -32.42
C GLU A 62 -27.16 -47.00 -33.97
N THR A 63 -28.36 -46.94 -34.56
CA THR A 63 -28.58 -47.04 -35.99
C THR A 63 -28.07 -45.87 -36.79
N GLU A 64 -28.10 -44.63 -36.27
CA GLU A 64 -27.52 -43.45 -36.94
C GLU A 64 -25.98 -43.49 -36.96
N TYR A 65 -25.37 -44.12 -35.98
CA TYR A 65 -23.90 -44.26 -35.94
C TYR A 65 -23.38 -45.33 -36.90
N ASP A 66 -24.08 -46.46 -37.09
CA ASP A 66 -23.66 -47.49 -38.03
C ASP A 66 -23.69 -46.99 -39.50
N GLU A 67 -24.60 -46.07 -39.84
CA GLU A 67 -24.66 -45.44 -41.17
C GLU A 67 -23.50 -44.41 -41.35
N ILE A 68 -23.14 -43.71 -40.31
CA ILE A 68 -22.10 -42.68 -40.37
C ILE A 68 -20.68 -43.29 -40.41
N LEU A 69 -20.45 -44.33 -39.66
CA LEU A 69 -19.17 -45.07 -39.60
C LEU A 69 -18.78 -45.72 -40.92
N THR A 70 -19.80 -45.99 -41.77
CA THR A 70 -19.55 -46.51 -43.11
C THR A 70 -19.21 -45.46 -44.16
N GLN A 71 -19.43 -44.18 -43.86
CA GLN A 71 -19.27 -43.07 -44.80
C GLN A 71 -18.12 -42.09 -44.55
N GLN A 72 -17.56 -42.05 -43.36
CA GLN A 72 -16.56 -41.00 -42.99
C GLN A 72 -15.40 -41.54 -42.15
N ALA A 73 -14.17 -41.27 -42.62
CA ALA A 73 -12.92 -41.73 -42.01
C ALA A 73 -12.42 -40.86 -40.87
N ASP A 74 -12.98 -39.67 -40.58
CA ASP A 74 -12.40 -38.67 -39.65
C ASP A 74 -13.47 -37.99 -38.79
N LEU A 75 -14.19 -38.81 -37.99
CA LEU A 75 -15.28 -38.34 -37.15
C LEU A 75 -14.77 -37.93 -35.75
N VAL A 76 -15.17 -36.74 -35.28
CA VAL A 76 -15.01 -36.30 -33.90
C VAL A 76 -16.39 -36.14 -33.23
N VAL A 77 -16.57 -36.78 -32.08
CA VAL A 77 -17.84 -36.71 -31.33
C VAL A 77 -17.62 -35.96 -30.03
N VAL A 78 -18.44 -34.93 -29.82
CA VAL A 78 -18.49 -34.14 -28.59
C VAL A 78 -19.57 -34.67 -27.66
N VAL A 79 -19.19 -35.13 -26.52
CA VAL A 79 -20.10 -35.65 -25.47
C VAL A 79 -20.02 -34.72 -24.27
N ASP A 80 -21.00 -33.82 -24.19
CA ASP A 80 -21.07 -32.92 -23.04
C ASP A 80 -21.76 -33.61 -21.87
N ASP A 81 -21.31 -33.34 -20.63
CA ASP A 81 -21.84 -33.89 -19.39
C ASP A 81 -22.01 -35.46 -19.41
N ALA A 82 -20.95 -36.15 -19.79
CA ALA A 82 -20.92 -37.61 -19.92
C ALA A 82 -21.35 -38.41 -18.67
N HIS A 83 -21.34 -37.80 -17.50
CA HIS A 83 -21.84 -38.35 -16.23
C HIS A 83 -23.36 -38.53 -16.25
N LEU A 84 -24.09 -37.82 -17.13
CA LEU A 84 -25.56 -37.92 -17.29
C LEU A 84 -26.00 -38.95 -18.35
N LEU A 85 -25.07 -39.54 -19.10
CA LEU A 85 -25.40 -40.53 -20.12
C LEU A 85 -26.16 -41.73 -19.55
N ASP A 86 -27.09 -42.28 -20.31
CA ASP A 86 -27.66 -43.58 -20.03
C ASP A 86 -26.66 -44.72 -20.34
N SER A 87 -27.03 -45.96 -19.99
CA SER A 87 -26.11 -47.11 -20.15
C SER A 87 -25.78 -47.44 -21.60
N ALA A 88 -26.75 -47.21 -22.51
CA ALA A 88 -26.56 -47.49 -23.93
C ALA A 88 -25.62 -46.45 -24.56
N SER A 89 -25.86 -45.16 -24.30
CA SER A 89 -25.01 -44.09 -24.79
C SER A 89 -23.58 -44.14 -24.22
N ALA A 90 -23.43 -44.49 -22.92
CA ALA A 90 -22.12 -44.67 -22.31
C ALA A 90 -21.35 -45.83 -22.97
N SER A 91 -22.02 -46.96 -23.26
CA SER A 91 -21.41 -48.10 -23.97
C SER A 91 -21.05 -47.78 -25.41
N LEU A 92 -21.87 -46.96 -26.10
CA LEU A 92 -21.59 -46.50 -27.44
C LEU A 92 -20.33 -45.59 -27.49
N ALA A 93 -20.23 -44.63 -26.56
CA ALA A 93 -19.02 -43.80 -26.44
C ALA A 93 -17.73 -44.62 -26.25
N TYR A 94 -17.79 -45.64 -25.38
CA TYR A 94 -16.66 -46.54 -25.18
C TYR A 94 -16.31 -47.31 -26.46
N ARG A 95 -17.30 -47.94 -27.14
CA ARG A 95 -17.10 -48.66 -28.40
C ARG A 95 -16.46 -47.80 -29.47
N LEU A 96 -16.95 -46.54 -29.66
CA LEU A 96 -16.40 -45.63 -30.65
C LEU A 96 -14.90 -45.29 -30.42
N ALA A 97 -14.52 -45.12 -29.17
CA ALA A 97 -13.12 -44.88 -28.81
C ALA A 97 -12.28 -46.15 -28.97
N ALA A 98 -12.73 -47.29 -28.42
CA ALA A 98 -12.01 -48.58 -28.43
C ALA A 98 -11.82 -49.14 -29.84
N SER A 99 -12.86 -49.04 -30.72
CA SER A 99 -12.79 -49.50 -32.11
C SER A 99 -12.02 -48.55 -33.03
N ARG A 100 -11.55 -47.41 -32.51
CA ARG A 100 -10.91 -46.33 -33.27
C ARG A 100 -11.79 -45.73 -34.40
N SER A 101 -13.09 -45.85 -34.28
CA SER A 101 -14.01 -45.37 -35.30
C SER A 101 -14.30 -43.90 -35.20
N ALA A 102 -14.13 -43.31 -34.04
CA ALA A 102 -14.24 -41.87 -33.84
C ALA A 102 -13.27 -41.39 -32.74
N ARG A 103 -12.99 -40.10 -32.70
CA ARG A 103 -12.32 -39.43 -31.60
C ARG A 103 -13.34 -38.75 -30.73
N LEU A 104 -13.09 -38.69 -29.40
CA LEU A 104 -14.07 -38.14 -28.46
C LEU A 104 -13.54 -36.91 -27.80
N ILE A 105 -14.41 -35.91 -27.65
CA ILE A 105 -14.24 -34.79 -26.71
C ILE A 105 -15.30 -34.99 -25.63
N VAL A 106 -14.94 -35.34 -24.42
CA VAL A 106 -15.86 -35.70 -23.35
C VAL A 106 -15.75 -34.68 -22.23
N THR A 107 -16.86 -34.15 -21.71
CA THR A 107 -16.83 -33.38 -20.47
C THR A 107 -17.39 -34.16 -19.30
N ILE A 108 -16.77 -34.07 -18.13
CA ILE A 108 -17.17 -34.79 -16.92
C ILE A 108 -17.11 -33.81 -15.73
N CYS A 109 -18.18 -33.78 -14.94
CA CYS A 109 -18.25 -32.99 -13.72
C CYS A 109 -17.59 -33.73 -12.57
N SER A 110 -16.66 -33.08 -11.86
CA SER A 110 -16.01 -33.64 -10.69
C SER A 110 -16.99 -33.82 -9.53
N GLY A 111 -16.86 -34.96 -8.81
CA GLY A 111 -17.73 -35.29 -7.67
C GLY A 111 -19.07 -35.93 -8.05
N GLU A 112 -19.36 -36.11 -9.35
CA GLU A 112 -20.55 -36.85 -9.81
C GLU A 112 -20.16 -38.30 -10.13
N ALA A 113 -21.13 -39.23 -9.88
CA ALA A 113 -20.91 -40.64 -10.19
C ALA A 113 -20.89 -40.84 -11.72
N VAL A 114 -19.89 -41.50 -12.22
CA VAL A 114 -19.71 -41.78 -13.64
C VAL A 114 -19.99 -43.27 -13.90
N ARG A 115 -20.68 -43.63 -14.98
CA ARG A 115 -20.95 -45.01 -15.33
C ARG A 115 -19.69 -45.74 -15.76
N ASP A 116 -19.68 -47.07 -15.52
CA ASP A 116 -18.50 -47.91 -15.77
C ASP A 116 -17.89 -47.78 -17.18
N PRO A 117 -18.67 -47.72 -18.31
CA PRO A 117 -18.07 -47.57 -19.64
C PRO A 117 -17.37 -46.20 -19.83
N VAL A 118 -17.87 -45.12 -19.22
CA VAL A 118 -17.22 -43.81 -19.28
C VAL A 118 -15.98 -43.81 -18.39
N SER A 119 -16.02 -44.45 -17.22
CA SER A 119 -14.84 -44.63 -16.36
C SER A 119 -13.74 -45.46 -17.05
N ALA A 120 -14.13 -46.47 -17.84
CA ALA A 120 -13.20 -47.30 -18.63
C ALA A 120 -12.41 -46.47 -19.67
N LEU A 121 -13.04 -45.43 -20.29
CA LEU A 121 -12.35 -44.52 -21.23
C LEU A 121 -11.11 -43.85 -20.60
N LEU A 122 -11.18 -43.57 -19.32
CA LEU A 122 -10.10 -42.94 -18.55
C LEU A 122 -9.13 -44.00 -18.01
N ASN A 123 -9.64 -45.06 -17.42
CA ASN A 123 -8.81 -46.12 -16.79
C ASN A 123 -7.97 -46.87 -17.79
N GLU A 124 -8.48 -47.12 -18.99
CA GLU A 124 -7.77 -47.76 -20.10
C GLU A 124 -6.93 -46.81 -20.94
N ARG A 125 -6.83 -45.53 -20.51
CA ARG A 125 -6.09 -44.46 -21.18
C ARG A 125 -6.51 -44.26 -22.65
N LEU A 126 -7.75 -44.51 -23.00
CA LEU A 126 -8.26 -44.19 -24.33
C LEU A 126 -8.37 -42.69 -24.58
N LEU A 127 -8.69 -41.91 -23.54
CA LEU A 127 -8.73 -40.47 -23.59
C LEU A 127 -7.65 -39.84 -22.70
N LEU A 128 -7.10 -38.70 -23.17
CA LEU A 128 -6.27 -37.83 -22.35
C LEU A 128 -7.16 -37.13 -21.31
N SER A 129 -6.91 -37.35 -20.04
CA SER A 129 -7.62 -36.66 -18.98
C SER A 129 -6.97 -35.30 -18.69
N LEU A 130 -7.70 -34.20 -18.96
CA LEU A 130 -7.30 -32.83 -18.62
C LEU A 130 -8.22 -32.29 -17.52
N HIS A 131 -7.64 -31.97 -16.39
CA HIS A 131 -8.37 -31.41 -15.27
C HIS A 131 -8.41 -29.87 -15.39
N ILE A 132 -9.61 -29.32 -15.64
CA ILE A 132 -9.85 -27.90 -15.84
C ILE A 132 -10.02 -27.22 -14.48
N GLN A 133 -9.02 -26.42 -14.10
CA GLN A 133 -9.02 -25.66 -12.87
C GLN A 133 -9.88 -24.38 -12.98
N PRO A 134 -10.38 -23.82 -11.88
CA PRO A 134 -10.90 -22.47 -11.86
C PRO A 134 -9.86 -21.46 -12.36
N PHE A 135 -10.28 -20.30 -12.85
CA PHE A 135 -9.38 -19.25 -13.30
C PHE A 135 -8.52 -18.73 -12.14
N SER A 136 -7.26 -18.45 -12.42
CA SER A 136 -6.40 -17.69 -11.51
C SER A 136 -6.82 -16.21 -11.46
N ARG A 137 -6.28 -15.44 -10.50
CA ARG A 137 -6.51 -13.97 -10.45
C ARG A 137 -6.08 -13.28 -11.74
N GLU A 138 -4.97 -13.70 -12.34
CA GLU A 138 -4.51 -13.14 -13.62
C GLU A 138 -5.48 -13.45 -14.76
N GLN A 139 -5.95 -14.69 -14.84
CA GLN A 139 -6.96 -15.10 -15.83
C GLN A 139 -8.30 -14.38 -15.59
N THR A 140 -8.68 -14.15 -14.32
CA THR A 140 -9.85 -13.33 -13.96
C THR A 140 -9.70 -11.89 -14.46
N ARG A 141 -8.51 -11.28 -14.30
CA ARG A 141 -8.23 -9.94 -14.82
C ARG A 141 -8.34 -9.86 -16.32
N GLN A 142 -7.77 -10.82 -17.03
CA GLN A 142 -7.85 -10.91 -18.48
C GLN A 142 -9.29 -11.02 -18.99
N LEU A 143 -10.07 -11.91 -18.38
CA LEU A 143 -11.49 -12.08 -18.72
C LEU A 143 -12.30 -10.82 -18.43
N ALA A 144 -12.13 -10.23 -17.25
CA ALA A 144 -12.83 -9.01 -16.88
C ALA A 144 -12.49 -7.86 -17.84
N SER A 145 -11.20 -7.65 -18.11
CA SER A 145 -10.75 -6.59 -19.01
C SER A 145 -11.28 -6.76 -20.45
N GLN A 146 -11.33 -7.98 -20.95
CA GLN A 146 -11.88 -8.26 -22.27
C GLN A 146 -13.39 -8.10 -22.32
N THR A 147 -14.10 -8.60 -21.30
CA THR A 147 -15.56 -8.51 -21.22
C THR A 147 -16.04 -7.06 -21.09
N LEU A 148 -15.29 -6.23 -20.37
CA LEU A 148 -15.60 -4.83 -20.15
C LEU A 148 -15.04 -3.91 -21.24
N GLY A 149 -14.19 -4.41 -22.14
CA GLY A 149 -13.58 -3.62 -23.21
C GLY A 149 -12.55 -2.60 -22.75
N GLY A 150 -11.91 -2.82 -21.59
CA GLY A 150 -10.88 -1.95 -21.02
C GLY A 150 -10.26 -2.55 -19.75
N PRO A 151 -9.12 -2.03 -19.27
CA PRO A 151 -8.43 -2.58 -18.12
C PRO A 151 -9.28 -2.47 -16.84
N ALA A 152 -9.38 -3.58 -16.10
CA ALA A 152 -9.99 -3.64 -14.77
C ALA A 152 -8.95 -3.28 -13.70
N ASP A 153 -9.35 -2.55 -12.65
CA ASP A 153 -8.47 -2.26 -11.52
C ASP A 153 -8.26 -3.49 -10.62
N ALA A 154 -7.27 -3.41 -9.73
CA ALA A 154 -6.91 -4.54 -8.88
C ALA A 154 -8.04 -4.90 -7.89
N HIS A 155 -8.72 -3.93 -7.31
CA HIS A 155 -9.81 -4.13 -6.36
C HIS A 155 -11.00 -4.83 -7.01
N LEU A 156 -11.40 -4.43 -8.21
CA LEU A 156 -12.46 -5.11 -8.98
C LEU A 156 -12.08 -6.56 -9.29
N VAL A 157 -10.83 -6.81 -9.68
CA VAL A 157 -10.35 -8.17 -9.99
C VAL A 157 -10.36 -9.05 -8.74
N ASP A 158 -9.90 -8.52 -7.61
CA ASP A 158 -9.89 -9.23 -6.34
C ASP A 158 -11.30 -9.57 -5.87
N GLU A 159 -12.23 -8.62 -5.90
CA GLU A 159 -13.63 -8.84 -5.53
C GLU A 159 -14.32 -9.88 -6.44
N LEU A 160 -14.10 -9.80 -7.76
CA LEU A 160 -14.60 -10.79 -8.71
C LEU A 160 -14.04 -12.19 -8.43
N TYR A 161 -12.74 -12.28 -8.19
CA TYR A 161 -12.08 -13.56 -7.91
C TYR A 161 -12.55 -14.15 -6.59
N ASP A 162 -12.58 -13.36 -5.53
CA ASP A 162 -12.93 -13.82 -4.19
C ASP A 162 -14.42 -14.26 -4.11
N ARG A 163 -15.32 -13.59 -4.82
CA ARG A 163 -16.75 -13.99 -4.87
C ARG A 163 -17.03 -15.18 -5.79
N SER A 164 -16.31 -15.31 -6.90
CA SER A 164 -16.50 -16.40 -7.85
C SER A 164 -15.65 -17.64 -7.58
N GLY A 165 -14.58 -17.51 -6.79
CA GLY A 165 -13.55 -18.55 -6.65
C GLY A 165 -12.88 -18.90 -7.98
N GLY A 166 -12.87 -17.97 -8.95
CA GLY A 166 -12.35 -18.20 -10.30
C GLY A 166 -13.27 -19.07 -11.18
N ASN A 167 -14.52 -19.34 -10.75
CA ASN A 167 -15.49 -20.07 -11.54
C ASN A 167 -15.99 -19.22 -12.71
N ALA A 168 -15.76 -19.67 -13.94
CA ALA A 168 -16.05 -18.92 -15.15
C ALA A 168 -17.52 -18.48 -15.27
N LEU A 169 -18.46 -19.37 -14.92
CA LEU A 169 -19.90 -19.08 -15.00
C LEU A 169 -20.30 -17.98 -14.01
N LEU A 170 -19.84 -18.10 -12.75
CA LEU A 170 -20.13 -17.12 -11.72
C LEU A 170 -19.49 -15.78 -12.03
N LEU A 171 -18.25 -15.79 -12.54
CA LEU A 171 -17.52 -14.61 -12.93
C LEU A 171 -18.24 -13.80 -14.02
N CYS A 172 -18.70 -14.51 -15.07
CA CYS A 172 -19.49 -13.90 -16.13
C CYS A 172 -20.82 -13.33 -15.62
N GLY A 173 -21.51 -14.07 -14.77
CA GLY A 173 -22.78 -13.61 -14.16
C GLY A 173 -22.56 -12.36 -13.30
N LEU A 174 -21.50 -12.31 -12.48
CA LEU A 174 -21.18 -11.14 -11.66
C LEU A 174 -20.80 -9.93 -12.50
N LEU A 175 -20.04 -10.11 -13.60
CA LEU A 175 -19.68 -9.02 -14.51
C LEU A 175 -20.92 -8.42 -15.19
N ASN A 176 -21.84 -9.27 -15.64
CA ASN A 176 -23.10 -8.82 -16.24
C ASN A 176 -23.95 -8.07 -15.23
N ALA A 177 -24.19 -8.69 -14.08
CA ALA A 177 -24.95 -8.09 -12.99
C ALA A 177 -24.38 -6.74 -12.55
N GLY A 178 -23.05 -6.65 -12.41
CA GLY A 178 -22.37 -5.41 -12.04
C GLY A 178 -22.52 -4.30 -13.07
N ARG A 179 -22.57 -4.67 -14.37
CA ARG A 179 -22.78 -3.72 -15.47
C ARG A 179 -24.23 -3.25 -15.52
N GLU A 180 -25.17 -4.15 -15.38
CA GLU A 180 -26.63 -3.83 -15.39
C GLU A 180 -27.05 -2.98 -14.20
N ASN A 181 -26.51 -3.28 -13.02
CA ASN A 181 -26.77 -2.52 -11.79
C ASN A 181 -25.99 -1.20 -11.71
N GLY A 182 -25.12 -0.90 -12.68
CA GLY A 182 -24.35 0.34 -12.73
C GLY A 182 -23.27 0.50 -11.64
N VAL A 183 -22.91 -0.60 -10.96
CA VAL A 183 -21.82 -0.58 -9.94
C VAL A 183 -20.43 -0.70 -10.56
N LEU A 184 -20.34 -1.11 -11.84
CA LEU A 184 -19.10 -1.08 -12.62
C LEU A 184 -19.04 0.23 -13.40
N VAL A 185 -18.06 1.06 -13.09
CA VAL A 185 -17.90 2.40 -13.65
C VAL A 185 -16.50 2.54 -14.27
N GLN A 186 -16.42 3.19 -15.45
CA GLN A 186 -15.13 3.50 -16.06
C GLN A 186 -14.65 4.88 -15.60
N THR A 187 -13.49 4.94 -14.94
CA THR A 187 -12.84 6.17 -14.50
C THR A 187 -11.42 6.18 -15.06
N GLU A 188 -11.02 7.25 -15.75
CA GLU A 188 -9.69 7.41 -16.38
C GLU A 188 -9.28 6.24 -17.29
N GLY A 189 -10.25 5.65 -17.99
CA GLY A 189 -10.01 4.53 -18.89
C GLY A 189 -9.90 3.16 -18.20
N ARG A 190 -10.07 3.07 -16.87
CA ARG A 190 -10.06 1.83 -16.09
C ARG A 190 -11.43 1.55 -15.50
N TRP A 191 -11.81 0.27 -15.47
CA TRP A 191 -13.03 -0.17 -14.82
C TRP A 191 -12.82 -0.38 -13.33
N GLN A 192 -13.72 0.23 -12.54
CA GLN A 192 -13.70 0.22 -11.08
C GLN A 192 -15.06 -0.19 -10.51
N LEU A 193 -15.04 -0.72 -9.30
CA LEU A 193 -16.24 -1.09 -8.56
C LEU A 193 -16.68 0.08 -7.66
N ARG A 194 -17.92 0.54 -7.82
CA ARG A 194 -18.58 1.53 -6.96
C ARG A 194 -19.82 0.97 -6.29
N GLY A 195 -19.60 0.19 -5.26
CA GLY A 195 -20.68 -0.43 -4.48
C GLY A 195 -20.59 -1.97 -4.48
N PRO A 196 -21.45 -2.65 -3.73
CA PRO A 196 -21.38 -4.11 -3.57
C PRO A 196 -21.74 -4.82 -4.88
N LEU A 197 -20.91 -5.77 -5.28
CA LEU A 197 -21.15 -6.64 -6.42
C LEU A 197 -22.17 -7.71 -6.02
N ARG A 198 -23.38 -7.63 -6.54
CA ARG A 198 -24.48 -8.57 -6.23
C ARG A 198 -24.88 -9.38 -7.46
N ALA A 199 -25.29 -10.64 -7.26
CA ALA A 199 -25.87 -11.46 -8.32
C ALA A 199 -27.20 -10.87 -8.81
N ASP A 200 -27.48 -11.03 -10.11
CA ASP A 200 -28.77 -10.71 -10.69
C ASP A 200 -29.79 -11.87 -10.54
N ARG A 201 -30.97 -11.67 -11.08
CA ARG A 201 -32.03 -12.66 -11.01
C ARG A 201 -31.70 -13.96 -11.77
N GLU A 202 -30.98 -13.85 -12.87
CA GLU A 202 -30.63 -15.01 -13.71
C GLU A 202 -29.60 -15.88 -13.01
N LEU A 203 -28.56 -15.23 -12.43
CA LEU A 203 -27.54 -15.91 -11.66
C LEU A 203 -28.14 -16.60 -10.43
N TYR A 204 -29.07 -15.93 -9.73
CA TYR A 204 -29.76 -16.54 -8.60
C TYR A 204 -30.60 -17.78 -9.01
N ASN A 205 -31.29 -17.75 -10.13
CA ASN A 205 -32.05 -18.93 -10.61
C ASN A 205 -31.15 -20.14 -10.87
N LEU A 206 -29.94 -19.90 -11.42
CA LEU A 206 -28.92 -20.94 -11.62
C LEU A 206 -28.40 -21.50 -10.29
N LEU A 207 -28.16 -20.64 -9.32
CA LEU A 207 -27.70 -21.03 -7.99
C LEU A 207 -28.77 -21.76 -7.20
N ASP A 208 -30.04 -21.35 -7.29
CA ASP A 208 -31.18 -22.01 -6.64
C ASP A 208 -31.33 -23.45 -7.16
N SER A 209 -31.18 -23.68 -8.46
CA SER A 209 -31.17 -25.04 -9.05
C SER A 209 -30.02 -25.90 -8.50
N GLN A 210 -28.87 -25.30 -8.27
CA GLN A 210 -27.74 -26.02 -7.65
C GLN A 210 -27.99 -26.35 -6.18
N LEU A 211 -28.59 -25.44 -5.42
CA LEU A 211 -28.99 -25.67 -4.02
C LEU A 211 -30.06 -26.76 -3.87
N GLU A 212 -31.01 -26.86 -4.81
CA GLU A 212 -32.05 -27.90 -4.83
C GLU A 212 -31.49 -29.31 -5.04
N SER A 213 -30.31 -29.43 -5.66
CA SER A 213 -29.64 -30.72 -5.84
C SER A 213 -28.92 -31.24 -4.58
N LEU A 214 -28.85 -30.43 -3.51
CA LEU A 214 -28.15 -30.77 -2.26
C LEU A 214 -29.11 -31.53 -1.31
N ALA A 215 -28.54 -32.47 -0.57
CA ALA A 215 -29.28 -33.11 0.53
C ALA A 215 -29.54 -32.09 1.66
N PRO A 216 -30.58 -32.24 2.47
CA PRO A 216 -30.92 -31.29 3.53
C PRO A 216 -29.77 -30.97 4.48
N LYS A 217 -28.92 -31.95 4.83
CA LYS A 217 -27.74 -31.75 5.68
C LYS A 217 -26.58 -31.04 4.98
N GLU A 218 -26.46 -31.21 3.68
CA GLU A 218 -25.50 -30.46 2.86
C GLU A 218 -25.91 -29.00 2.74
N LEU A 219 -27.21 -28.72 2.53
CA LEU A 219 -27.76 -27.37 2.49
C LEU A 219 -27.57 -26.66 3.85
N GLU A 220 -27.84 -27.34 4.96
CA GLU A 220 -27.61 -26.81 6.31
C GLU A 220 -26.15 -26.41 6.52
N ALA A 221 -25.19 -27.23 6.08
CA ALA A 221 -23.76 -26.91 6.17
C ALA A 221 -23.36 -25.70 5.29
N ILE A 222 -23.95 -25.57 4.09
CA ILE A 222 -23.78 -24.39 3.23
C ILE A 222 -24.34 -23.13 3.91
N GLU A 223 -25.55 -23.19 4.50
CA GLU A 223 -26.15 -22.07 5.25
C GLU A 223 -25.27 -21.63 6.44
N ILE A 224 -24.72 -22.58 7.20
CA ILE A 224 -23.80 -22.30 8.31
C ILE A 224 -22.53 -21.63 7.82
N LEU A 225 -21.89 -22.19 6.78
CA LEU A 225 -20.68 -21.62 6.18
C LEU A 225 -20.94 -20.27 5.53
N ALA A 226 -22.08 -20.07 4.89
CA ALA A 226 -22.48 -18.78 4.32
C ALA A 226 -22.67 -17.71 5.41
N THR A 227 -23.25 -18.09 6.55
CA THR A 227 -23.42 -17.19 7.69
C THR A 227 -22.08 -16.85 8.36
N ALA A 228 -21.16 -17.83 8.38
CA ALA A 228 -19.87 -17.71 9.04
C ALA A 228 -18.78 -17.08 8.14
N GLU A 229 -18.94 -17.14 6.81
CA GLU A 229 -17.95 -16.82 5.77
C GLU A 229 -16.68 -17.67 5.86
N LEU A 230 -16.07 -17.71 7.02
CA LEU A 230 -14.88 -18.50 7.36
C LEU A 230 -15.07 -19.08 8.76
N LEU A 231 -14.90 -20.39 8.94
CA LEU A 231 -15.11 -21.06 10.22
C LEU A 231 -13.99 -22.07 10.52
N ASP A 232 -13.59 -22.15 11.80
CA ASP A 232 -12.68 -23.21 12.26
C ASP A 232 -13.30 -24.59 12.01
N TRP A 233 -12.47 -25.50 11.47
CA TRP A 233 -12.87 -26.89 11.23
C TRP A 233 -13.46 -27.58 12.45
N GLU A 234 -12.88 -27.33 13.62
CA GLU A 234 -13.35 -27.93 14.88
C GLU A 234 -14.74 -27.40 15.29
N VAL A 235 -15.03 -26.12 15.00
CA VAL A 235 -16.36 -25.54 15.24
C VAL A 235 -17.37 -26.11 14.25
N LEU A 236 -17.01 -26.21 12.97
CA LEU A 236 -17.89 -26.75 11.92
C LEU A 236 -18.27 -28.21 12.19
N ARG A 237 -17.34 -29.04 12.62
CA ARG A 237 -17.57 -30.45 12.97
C ARG A 237 -18.56 -30.67 14.14
N VAL A 238 -18.71 -29.70 15.00
CA VAL A 238 -19.70 -29.73 16.10
C VAL A 238 -21.10 -29.42 15.57
N LEU A 239 -21.18 -28.60 14.53
CA LEU A 239 -22.45 -28.12 13.95
C LEU A 239 -22.97 -28.99 12.81
N CYS A 240 -22.11 -29.67 12.07
CA CYS A 240 -22.43 -30.40 10.85
C CYS A 240 -21.99 -31.86 10.89
N GLU A 241 -22.74 -32.73 10.18
CA GLU A 241 -22.38 -34.13 10.01
C GLU A 241 -21.18 -34.33 9.11
N SER A 242 -20.22 -35.17 9.53
CA SER A 242 -18.96 -35.38 8.80
C SER A 242 -19.15 -35.91 7.38
N GLU A 243 -20.19 -36.71 7.15
CA GLU A 243 -20.52 -37.27 5.83
C GLU A 243 -21.00 -36.16 4.86
N ALA A 244 -21.82 -35.23 5.33
CA ALA A 244 -22.24 -34.07 4.53
C ALA A 244 -21.06 -33.18 4.15
N LEU A 245 -20.14 -32.94 5.08
CA LEU A 245 -18.93 -32.16 4.82
C LEU A 245 -18.00 -32.85 3.81
N SER A 246 -17.88 -34.19 3.87
CA SER A 246 -17.07 -34.94 2.88
C SER A 246 -17.66 -34.82 1.48
N ARG A 247 -18.99 -34.98 1.33
CA ARG A 247 -19.64 -34.81 0.04
C ARG A 247 -19.52 -33.42 -0.54
N LEU A 248 -19.67 -32.36 0.30
CA LEU A 248 -19.46 -30.98 -0.14
C LEU A 248 -18.04 -30.71 -0.60
N ARG A 249 -17.04 -31.27 0.08
CA ARG A 249 -15.63 -31.16 -0.34
C ARG A 249 -15.40 -31.87 -1.68
N ASP A 250 -15.91 -33.09 -1.84
CA ASP A 250 -15.72 -33.90 -3.05
C ASP A 250 -16.40 -33.26 -4.29
N ARG A 251 -17.50 -32.50 -4.06
CA ARG A 251 -18.16 -31.64 -5.07
C ARG A 251 -17.43 -30.31 -5.31
N GLY A 252 -16.38 -30.00 -4.55
CA GLY A 252 -15.65 -28.75 -4.67
C GLY A 252 -16.41 -27.52 -4.20
N LEU A 253 -17.41 -27.64 -3.31
CA LEU A 253 -18.21 -26.52 -2.80
C LEU A 253 -17.58 -25.88 -1.55
N ILE A 254 -16.76 -26.60 -0.82
CA ILE A 254 -16.02 -26.12 0.35
C ILE A 254 -14.51 -26.34 0.19
N GLN A 255 -13.74 -25.46 0.76
CA GLN A 255 -12.28 -25.51 0.79
C GLN A 255 -11.77 -25.48 2.22
N LEU A 256 -10.82 -26.37 2.51
CA LEU A 256 -10.06 -26.34 3.75
C LEU A 256 -8.72 -25.65 3.47
N THR A 257 -8.31 -24.75 4.35
CA THR A 257 -7.06 -24.02 4.27
C THR A 257 -6.40 -24.02 5.66
N ASP A 258 -5.10 -24.23 5.73
CA ASP A 258 -4.37 -24.10 6.98
C ASP A 258 -4.01 -22.62 7.21
N ASP A 259 -4.45 -22.04 8.32
CA ASP A 259 -4.14 -20.68 8.78
C ASP A 259 -3.18 -20.79 10.00
N GLY A 260 -1.95 -21.21 9.71
CA GLY A 260 -0.87 -21.34 10.69
C GLY A 260 -1.05 -22.44 11.72
N SER A 261 -1.92 -22.28 12.72
CA SER A 261 -2.16 -23.26 13.80
C SER A 261 -3.52 -23.96 13.70
N ASP A 262 -4.42 -23.48 12.86
CA ASP A 262 -5.80 -23.95 12.78
C ASP A 262 -6.20 -24.20 11.33
N THR A 263 -6.99 -25.25 11.10
CA THR A 263 -7.60 -25.51 9.80
C THR A 263 -8.93 -24.77 9.73
N VAL A 264 -9.10 -23.92 8.72
CA VAL A 264 -10.32 -23.16 8.48
C VAL A 264 -11.02 -23.62 7.22
N VAL A 265 -12.35 -23.46 7.22
CA VAL A 265 -13.21 -23.86 6.11
C VAL A 265 -13.99 -22.67 5.58
N ARG A 266 -14.09 -22.57 4.28
CA ARG A 266 -14.89 -21.55 3.59
C ARG A 266 -15.62 -22.16 2.40
N LEU A 267 -16.63 -21.46 1.90
CA LEU A 267 -17.23 -21.77 0.62
C LEU A 267 -16.26 -21.40 -0.52
N ASN A 268 -16.13 -22.28 -1.51
CA ASN A 268 -15.39 -21.96 -2.74
C ASN A 268 -16.06 -20.86 -3.58
N HIS A 269 -17.38 -20.74 -3.44
CA HIS A 269 -18.19 -19.80 -4.17
C HIS A 269 -19.09 -19.03 -3.20
N PRO A 270 -18.66 -17.92 -2.62
CA PRO A 270 -19.45 -17.11 -1.68
C PRO A 270 -20.84 -16.73 -2.23
N VAL A 271 -20.96 -16.50 -3.54
CA VAL A 271 -22.24 -16.19 -4.19
C VAL A 271 -23.29 -17.30 -4.01
N LEU A 272 -22.85 -18.58 -3.91
CA LEU A 272 -23.75 -19.70 -3.58
C LEU A 272 -24.27 -19.58 -2.15
N GLY A 273 -23.44 -19.12 -1.23
CA GLY A 273 -23.83 -18.82 0.15
C GLY A 273 -24.86 -17.69 0.22
N ASP A 274 -24.66 -16.61 -0.55
CA ASP A 274 -25.64 -15.52 -0.65
C ASP A 274 -27.01 -16.02 -1.10
N ALA A 275 -27.04 -16.92 -2.08
CA ALA A 275 -28.28 -17.55 -2.56
C ALA A 275 -28.93 -18.41 -1.48
N ALA A 276 -28.16 -19.23 -0.76
CA ALA A 276 -28.63 -20.05 0.33
C ALA A 276 -29.26 -19.24 1.48
N LEU A 277 -28.58 -18.17 1.92
CA LEU A 277 -29.09 -17.27 2.96
C LEU A 277 -30.33 -16.49 2.52
N ARG A 278 -30.39 -16.05 1.27
CA ARG A 278 -31.60 -15.42 0.71
C ARG A 278 -32.79 -16.36 0.77
N ARG A 279 -32.61 -17.65 0.42
CA ARG A 279 -33.63 -18.68 0.48
C ARG A 279 -34.06 -19.02 1.90
N ALA A 280 -33.06 -19.11 2.83
CA ALA A 280 -33.32 -19.40 4.23
C ALA A 280 -34.15 -18.32 4.94
N GLY A 281 -33.97 -17.06 4.55
CA GLY A 281 -34.65 -15.90 5.12
C GLY A 281 -34.12 -15.46 6.48
N VAL A 282 -34.62 -14.30 6.96
CA VAL A 282 -34.09 -13.60 8.13
C VAL A 282 -34.19 -14.42 9.42
N ALA A 283 -35.31 -15.12 9.62
CA ALA A 283 -35.50 -15.93 10.86
C ALA A 283 -34.46 -17.06 10.97
N ARG A 284 -34.24 -17.78 9.88
CA ARG A 284 -33.23 -18.85 9.84
C ARG A 284 -31.81 -18.28 10.00
N SER A 285 -31.50 -17.16 9.37
CA SER A 285 -30.21 -16.49 9.55
C SER A 285 -29.94 -16.10 11.02
N ARG A 286 -30.94 -15.60 11.73
CA ARG A 286 -30.81 -15.29 13.18
C ARG A 286 -30.58 -16.53 14.02
N GLN A 287 -31.30 -17.61 13.74
CA GLN A 287 -31.12 -18.90 14.39
C GLN A 287 -29.69 -19.44 14.16
N LEU A 288 -29.20 -19.40 12.92
CA LEU A 288 -27.84 -19.83 12.57
C LEU A 288 -26.77 -19.02 13.30
N ASN A 289 -26.92 -17.69 13.39
CA ASN A 289 -26.04 -16.83 14.16
C ASN A 289 -26.02 -17.23 15.64
N GLY A 290 -27.18 -17.58 16.25
CA GLY A 290 -27.24 -18.07 17.61
C GLY A 290 -26.51 -19.40 17.82
N GLN A 291 -26.65 -20.34 16.89
CA GLN A 291 -25.93 -21.62 16.91
C GLN A 291 -24.40 -21.42 16.77
N LEU A 292 -23.96 -20.56 15.84
CA LEU A 292 -22.57 -20.19 15.65
C LEU A 292 -21.99 -19.52 16.89
N ALA A 293 -22.72 -18.59 17.51
CA ALA A 293 -22.29 -17.91 18.74
C ALA A 293 -22.04 -18.91 19.86
N GLN A 294 -22.98 -19.85 20.10
CA GLN A 294 -22.84 -20.87 21.15
C GLN A 294 -21.66 -21.82 20.87
N ALA A 295 -21.51 -22.32 19.66
CA ALA A 295 -20.44 -23.21 19.26
C ALA A 295 -19.06 -22.54 19.36
N LEU A 296 -18.92 -21.31 18.84
CA LEU A 296 -17.69 -20.55 18.88
C LEU A 296 -17.33 -20.14 20.31
N GLN A 297 -18.29 -19.72 21.13
CA GLN A 297 -18.05 -19.39 22.54
C GLN A 297 -17.50 -20.60 23.33
N LYS A 298 -18.07 -21.78 23.10
CA LYS A 298 -17.57 -23.03 23.70
C LYS A 298 -16.15 -23.35 23.23
N HIS A 299 -15.87 -23.18 21.96
CA HIS A 299 -14.56 -23.42 21.38
C HIS A 299 -13.50 -22.45 21.93
N LEU A 300 -13.78 -21.14 21.98
CA LEU A 300 -12.88 -20.13 22.52
C LEU A 300 -12.60 -20.36 24.03
N ARG A 301 -13.59 -20.80 24.79
CA ARG A 301 -13.40 -21.14 26.20
C ARG A 301 -12.50 -22.37 26.39
N SER A 302 -12.53 -23.37 25.49
CA SER A 302 -11.63 -24.50 25.52
C SER A 302 -10.20 -24.11 25.15
N LYS A 303 -10.01 -23.32 24.07
CA LYS A 303 -8.69 -22.82 23.64
C LYS A 303 -8.03 -21.88 24.68
N ARG A 304 -8.80 -21.11 25.43
CA ARG A 304 -8.29 -20.19 26.46
C ARG A 304 -7.56 -20.91 27.61
N ARG A 305 -7.79 -22.20 27.81
CA ARG A 305 -7.06 -23.02 28.79
C ARG A 305 -5.66 -23.38 28.33
N ASP A 306 -5.42 -23.43 27.02
CA ASP A 306 -4.18 -23.94 26.43
C ASP A 306 -3.28 -22.83 25.84
N ARG A 307 -3.82 -21.65 25.51
CA ARG A 307 -3.08 -20.55 24.89
C ARG A 307 -2.98 -19.31 25.79
N ARG A 308 -1.77 -18.71 25.87
CA ARG A 308 -1.52 -17.45 26.58
C ARG A 308 -1.97 -16.19 25.79
N ILE A 309 -2.19 -16.30 24.48
CA ILE A 309 -2.57 -15.17 23.61
C ILE A 309 -4.05 -15.27 23.28
N PRO A 310 -4.86 -14.19 23.51
CA PRO A 310 -6.28 -14.19 23.14
C PRO A 310 -6.47 -14.31 21.62
N ASP A 311 -7.46 -15.09 21.22
CA ASP A 311 -7.91 -15.13 19.82
C ASP A 311 -8.82 -13.91 19.55
N LEU A 312 -8.22 -12.80 19.13
CA LEU A 312 -8.92 -11.55 18.86
C LEU A 312 -9.92 -11.67 17.70
N ARG A 313 -9.55 -12.40 16.64
CA ARG A 313 -10.45 -12.63 15.48
C ARG A 313 -11.67 -13.44 15.89
N GLY A 314 -11.48 -14.49 16.66
CA GLY A 314 -12.57 -15.30 17.20
C GLY A 314 -13.51 -14.50 18.10
N GLN A 315 -13.00 -13.59 18.93
CA GLN A 315 -13.81 -12.70 19.76
C GLN A 315 -14.68 -11.74 18.95
N ILE A 316 -14.12 -11.13 17.91
CA ILE A 316 -14.87 -10.23 17.02
C ILE A 316 -16.00 -10.99 16.31
N ARG A 317 -15.73 -12.17 15.76
CA ARG A 317 -16.74 -13.02 15.12
C ARG A 317 -17.83 -13.44 16.08
N LEU A 318 -17.46 -13.84 17.29
CA LEU A 318 -18.42 -14.18 18.33
C LEU A 318 -19.39 -13.02 18.61
N ALA A 319 -18.86 -11.82 18.75
CA ALA A 319 -19.67 -10.63 18.97
C ALA A 319 -20.61 -10.35 17.78
N GLN A 320 -20.13 -10.48 16.54
CA GLN A 320 -20.96 -10.33 15.33
C GLN A 320 -22.13 -11.35 15.30
N TYR A 321 -21.87 -12.62 15.65
CA TYR A 321 -22.92 -13.63 15.73
C TYR A 321 -23.92 -13.31 16.83
N MET A 322 -23.48 -12.83 18.00
CA MET A 322 -24.37 -12.39 19.09
C MET A 322 -25.27 -11.25 18.64
N MET A 323 -24.76 -10.24 17.97
CA MET A 323 -25.53 -9.10 17.47
C MET A 323 -26.62 -9.50 16.47
N ARG A 324 -26.33 -10.49 15.62
CA ARG A 324 -27.21 -10.95 14.55
C ARG A 324 -28.13 -12.12 14.96
N SER A 325 -28.06 -12.54 16.23
CA SER A 325 -28.86 -13.65 16.78
C SER A 325 -30.17 -13.18 17.39
N ASP A 326 -31.00 -14.14 17.80
CA ASP A 326 -32.22 -13.89 18.59
C ASP A 326 -31.96 -13.97 20.12
N ALA A 327 -30.73 -14.31 20.52
CA ALA A 327 -30.36 -14.44 21.92
C ALA A 327 -30.05 -13.08 22.54
N GLU A 328 -30.24 -12.94 23.86
CA GLU A 328 -29.83 -11.74 24.60
C GLU A 328 -28.31 -11.58 24.52
N PRO A 329 -27.78 -10.43 24.00
CA PRO A 329 -26.37 -10.24 23.77
C PRO A 329 -25.59 -9.97 25.06
N ASP A 330 -24.42 -10.56 25.21
CA ASP A 330 -23.43 -10.18 26.24
C ASP A 330 -22.75 -8.87 25.82
N LEU A 331 -23.31 -7.74 26.29
CA LEU A 331 -22.82 -6.41 25.95
C LEU A 331 -21.37 -6.17 26.36
N ALA A 332 -20.92 -6.75 27.49
CA ALA A 332 -19.53 -6.60 27.94
C ALA A 332 -18.56 -7.35 27.00
N ALA A 333 -18.95 -8.53 26.52
CA ALA A 333 -18.18 -9.27 25.51
C ALA A 333 -18.13 -8.52 24.18
N ILE A 334 -19.22 -7.91 23.75
CA ILE A 334 -19.29 -7.12 22.50
C ILE A 334 -18.38 -5.87 22.60
N VAL A 335 -18.42 -5.13 23.71
CA VAL A 335 -17.52 -3.98 23.93
C VAL A 335 -16.05 -4.40 23.92
N THR A 336 -15.75 -5.56 24.53
CA THR A 336 -14.38 -6.11 24.52
C THR A 336 -13.93 -6.47 23.09
N ALA A 337 -14.82 -7.07 22.32
CA ALA A 337 -14.56 -7.41 20.91
C ALA A 337 -14.39 -6.16 20.04
N ALA A 338 -15.20 -5.12 20.26
CA ALA A 338 -15.07 -3.83 19.60
C ALA A 338 -13.70 -3.18 19.89
N ALA A 339 -13.27 -3.17 21.17
CA ALA A 339 -11.95 -2.68 21.55
C ALA A 339 -10.80 -3.50 20.89
N SER A 340 -11.00 -4.81 20.74
CA SER A 340 -10.06 -5.68 20.03
C SER A 340 -9.99 -5.36 18.54
N ALA A 341 -11.12 -5.06 17.89
CA ALA A 341 -11.18 -4.62 16.49
C ALA A 341 -10.46 -3.29 16.29
N THR A 342 -10.60 -2.33 17.20
CA THR A 342 -9.83 -1.07 17.19
C THR A 342 -8.33 -1.32 17.25
N THR A 343 -7.89 -2.22 18.13
CA THR A 343 -6.45 -2.61 18.25
C THR A 343 -5.91 -3.22 16.96
N MET A 344 -6.76 -3.89 16.17
CA MET A 344 -6.43 -4.45 14.87
C MET A 344 -6.57 -3.45 13.71
N SER A 345 -6.83 -2.18 14.00
CA SER A 345 -7.10 -1.11 13.03
C SER A 345 -8.32 -1.37 12.13
N ASN A 346 -9.26 -2.20 12.59
CA ASN A 346 -10.50 -2.48 11.89
C ASN A 346 -11.64 -1.61 12.45
N HIS A 347 -11.55 -0.30 12.16
CA HIS A 347 -12.43 0.70 12.76
C HIS A 347 -13.89 0.56 12.31
N GLY A 348 -14.16 0.08 11.11
CA GLY A 348 -15.54 -0.15 10.65
C GLY A 348 -16.26 -1.21 11.48
N TYR A 349 -15.62 -2.35 11.75
CA TYR A 349 -16.18 -3.37 12.63
C TYR A 349 -16.23 -2.93 14.09
N ALA A 350 -15.22 -2.20 14.55
CA ALA A 350 -15.23 -1.65 15.91
C ALA A 350 -16.41 -0.70 16.12
N GLU A 351 -16.71 0.16 15.16
CA GLU A 351 -17.88 1.04 15.18
C GLU A 351 -19.19 0.25 15.21
N GLU A 352 -19.38 -0.72 14.30
CA GLU A 352 -20.60 -1.54 14.23
C GLU A 352 -20.89 -2.20 15.58
N LEU A 353 -19.89 -2.85 16.19
CA LEU A 353 -20.01 -3.54 17.47
C LEU A 353 -20.26 -2.57 18.62
N ALA A 354 -19.50 -1.47 18.68
CA ALA A 354 -19.60 -0.51 19.77
C ALA A 354 -20.92 0.29 19.72
N ARG A 355 -21.40 0.64 18.52
CA ARG A 355 -22.67 1.31 18.29
C ARG A 355 -23.83 0.44 18.75
N PHE A 356 -23.84 -0.83 18.36
CA PHE A 356 -24.83 -1.78 18.83
C PHE A 356 -24.85 -1.87 20.38
N ALA A 357 -23.68 -2.04 21.01
CA ALA A 357 -23.58 -2.11 22.46
C ALA A 357 -24.03 -0.80 23.14
N TYR A 358 -23.71 0.35 22.55
CA TYR A 358 -24.12 1.69 23.03
C TYR A 358 -25.64 1.85 22.97
N ASP A 359 -26.26 1.52 21.84
CA ASP A 359 -27.70 1.59 21.64
C ASP A 359 -28.48 0.63 22.57
N CYS A 360 -27.87 -0.53 22.90
CA CYS A 360 -28.41 -1.48 23.87
C CYS A 360 -28.15 -1.10 25.34
N GLY A 361 -27.52 0.04 25.62
CA GLY A 361 -27.36 0.59 26.97
C GLY A 361 -26.11 0.12 27.72
N ALA A 362 -25.04 -0.30 27.01
CA ALA A 362 -23.75 -0.65 27.64
C ALA A 362 -23.01 0.55 28.28
N GLY A 363 -23.51 1.76 28.11
CA GLY A 363 -23.04 2.97 28.79
C GLY A 363 -21.65 3.45 28.36
N LEU A 364 -20.91 4.05 29.30
CA LEU A 364 -19.61 4.69 29.04
C LEU A 364 -18.56 3.78 28.39
N PRO A 365 -18.43 2.48 28.75
CA PRO A 365 -17.45 1.61 28.07
C PRO A 365 -17.69 1.49 26.56
N ALA A 366 -18.94 1.36 26.12
CA ALA A 366 -19.29 1.31 24.70
C ALA A 366 -19.10 2.68 24.03
N ALA A 367 -19.48 3.76 24.70
CA ALA A 367 -19.31 5.13 24.22
C ALA A 367 -17.84 5.47 23.91
N ILE A 368 -16.91 5.03 24.76
CA ILE A 368 -15.46 5.24 24.56
C ILE A 368 -14.98 4.52 23.29
N VAL A 369 -15.34 3.25 23.09
CA VAL A 369 -14.88 2.47 21.94
C VAL A 369 -15.53 3.00 20.64
N LEU A 370 -16.81 3.37 20.70
CA LEU A 370 -17.52 3.96 19.58
C LEU A 370 -16.88 5.28 19.16
N ALA A 371 -16.67 6.18 20.11
CA ALA A 371 -16.05 7.48 19.83
C ALA A 371 -14.60 7.35 19.34
N GLU A 372 -13.84 6.38 19.86
CA GLU A 372 -12.48 6.08 19.36
C GLU A 372 -12.53 5.67 17.89
N SER A 373 -13.44 4.77 17.52
CA SER A 373 -13.60 4.32 16.13
C SER A 373 -14.05 5.44 15.19
N LEU A 374 -15.00 6.27 15.61
CA LEU A 374 -15.47 7.44 14.88
C LEU A 374 -14.36 8.47 14.68
N SER A 375 -13.58 8.75 15.73
CA SER A 375 -12.44 9.67 15.66
C SER A 375 -11.41 9.22 14.61
N TRP A 376 -11.08 7.93 14.58
CA TRP A 376 -10.15 7.37 13.59
C TRP A 376 -10.69 7.43 12.16
N GLN A 377 -12.01 7.42 11.98
CA GLN A 377 -12.66 7.57 10.67
C GLN A 377 -12.90 9.03 10.27
N GLY A 378 -12.49 10.00 11.11
CA GLY A 378 -12.67 11.42 10.86
C GLY A 378 -14.04 11.98 11.22
N ALA A 379 -14.93 11.18 11.81
CA ALA A 379 -16.27 11.59 12.28
C ALA A 379 -16.21 12.23 13.69
N GLY A 380 -15.35 13.24 13.84
CA GLY A 380 -15.05 13.83 15.15
C GLY A 380 -16.22 14.51 15.86
N GLU A 381 -17.14 15.14 15.14
CA GLU A 381 -18.30 15.79 15.72
C GLU A 381 -19.27 14.75 16.32
N GLU A 382 -19.49 13.63 15.63
CA GLU A 382 -20.31 12.53 16.13
C GLU A 382 -19.66 11.86 17.35
N ALA A 383 -18.32 11.69 17.34
CA ALA A 383 -17.57 11.21 18.49
C ALA A 383 -17.72 12.15 19.71
N GLU A 384 -17.70 13.47 19.49
CA GLU A 384 -17.91 14.46 20.57
C GLU A 384 -19.35 14.41 21.10
N GLU A 385 -20.36 14.23 20.25
CA GLU A 385 -21.75 14.05 20.70
C GLU A 385 -21.88 12.84 21.62
N VAL A 386 -21.30 11.70 21.25
CA VAL A 386 -21.29 10.48 22.06
C VAL A 386 -20.57 10.70 23.39
N LEU A 387 -19.38 11.31 23.41
CA LEU A 387 -18.58 11.50 24.63
C LEU A 387 -19.13 12.58 25.55
N SER A 388 -19.71 13.65 25.00
CA SER A 388 -20.27 14.77 25.80
C SER A 388 -21.56 14.39 26.55
N ALA A 389 -22.24 13.32 26.12
CA ALA A 389 -23.40 12.77 26.82
C ALA A 389 -23.04 12.20 28.21
N PHE A 390 -21.74 11.96 28.46
CA PHE A 390 -21.26 11.42 29.74
C PHE A 390 -20.47 12.46 30.53
N ASN A 391 -20.60 12.39 31.85
CA ASN A 391 -19.80 13.16 32.78
C ASN A 391 -19.41 12.22 33.97
N PRO A 392 -18.44 11.33 33.77
CA PRO A 392 -18.09 10.35 34.77
C PRO A 392 -17.52 11.03 36.05
N ASN A 393 -18.10 10.74 37.21
CA ASN A 393 -17.72 11.25 38.50
C ASN A 393 -17.05 10.11 39.33
N GLY A 394 -15.76 9.91 39.14
CA GLY A 394 -14.82 9.47 40.14
C GLY A 394 -14.80 8.05 40.68
N ASP A 395 -15.80 7.19 40.53
CA ASP A 395 -15.74 5.83 41.10
C ASP A 395 -14.79 4.91 40.32
N ASP A 396 -14.62 5.14 38.99
CA ASP A 396 -13.61 4.49 38.15
C ASP A 396 -12.70 5.55 37.52
N GLU A 397 -11.59 5.84 38.20
CA GLU A 397 -10.61 6.82 37.73
C GLU A 397 -10.01 6.42 36.37
N ARG A 398 -9.79 5.13 36.14
CA ARG A 398 -9.24 4.63 34.87
C ARG A 398 -10.19 4.91 33.70
N MET A 399 -11.47 4.68 33.88
CA MET A 399 -12.49 4.95 32.87
C MET A 399 -12.67 6.44 32.65
N THR A 400 -12.67 7.24 33.73
CA THR A 400 -12.73 8.71 33.68
C THR A 400 -11.54 9.28 32.91
N MET A 401 -10.32 8.79 33.17
CA MET A 401 -9.11 9.17 32.46
C MET A 401 -9.21 8.83 30.98
N ARG A 402 -9.60 7.60 30.64
CA ARG A 402 -9.72 7.15 29.24
C ARG A 402 -10.74 7.99 28.46
N TRP A 403 -11.91 8.24 29.07
CA TRP A 403 -12.94 9.11 28.49
C TRP A 403 -12.43 10.53 28.25
N GLY A 404 -11.83 11.16 29.26
CA GLY A 404 -11.38 12.55 29.15
C GLY A 404 -10.21 12.74 28.19
N CYS A 405 -9.25 11.82 28.19
CA CYS A 405 -8.12 11.82 27.25
C CYS A 405 -8.59 11.64 25.79
N LEU A 406 -9.50 10.70 25.55
CA LEU A 406 -10.08 10.49 24.22
C LEU A 406 -10.87 11.69 23.75
N ARG A 407 -11.72 12.25 24.60
CA ARG A 407 -12.51 13.45 24.28
C ARG A 407 -11.62 14.64 23.94
N ALA A 408 -10.58 14.88 24.76
CA ALA A 408 -9.62 15.93 24.50
C ALA A 408 -8.86 15.69 23.17
N ALA A 409 -8.43 14.45 22.89
CA ALA A 409 -7.76 14.11 21.65
C ALA A 409 -8.67 14.28 20.43
N ASN A 410 -9.93 13.86 20.50
CA ASN A 410 -10.92 14.07 19.44
C ASN A 410 -11.14 15.58 19.15
N LEU A 411 -11.38 16.36 20.20
CA LEU A 411 -11.55 17.82 20.07
C LEU A 411 -10.32 18.48 19.45
N PHE A 412 -9.12 18.07 19.85
CA PHE A 412 -7.87 18.64 19.38
C PHE A 412 -7.56 18.26 17.92
N TRP A 413 -7.52 16.94 17.64
CA TRP A 413 -7.01 16.45 16.36
C TRP A 413 -8.05 16.44 15.25
N VAL A 414 -9.28 16.01 15.57
CA VAL A 414 -10.32 15.78 14.56
C VAL A 414 -11.20 17.02 14.41
N CYS A 415 -11.77 17.54 15.52
CA CYS A 415 -12.60 18.74 15.49
C CYS A 415 -11.79 20.04 15.36
N ARG A 416 -10.47 20.03 15.52
CA ARG A 416 -9.58 21.21 15.47
C ARG A 416 -9.93 22.30 16.50
N ARG A 417 -10.54 21.92 17.64
CA ARG A 417 -11.00 22.78 18.71
C ARG A 417 -9.99 22.81 19.88
N VAL A 418 -8.87 23.52 19.71
CA VAL A 418 -7.75 23.53 20.67
C VAL A 418 -8.15 24.05 22.06
N GLY A 419 -8.93 25.14 22.16
CA GLY A 419 -9.39 25.71 23.43
C GLY A 419 -10.21 24.71 24.26
N PRO A 420 -11.34 24.18 23.72
CA PRO A 420 -12.15 23.16 24.41
C PRO A 420 -11.34 21.91 24.79
N ALA A 421 -10.43 21.44 23.92
CA ALA A 421 -9.59 20.28 24.22
C ALA A 421 -8.70 20.50 25.47
N ARG A 422 -8.06 21.67 25.58
CA ARG A 422 -7.25 22.05 26.75
C ARG A 422 -8.11 22.17 28.02
N GLN A 423 -9.35 22.68 27.92
CA GLN A 423 -10.25 22.79 29.05
C GLN A 423 -10.62 21.40 29.58
N VAL A 424 -10.96 20.46 28.70
CA VAL A 424 -11.25 19.06 29.09
C VAL A 424 -10.08 18.45 29.87
N LEU A 425 -8.83 18.66 29.43
CA LEU A 425 -7.65 18.14 30.15
C LEU A 425 -7.43 18.84 31.50
N THR A 426 -7.71 20.13 31.61
CA THR A 426 -7.62 20.88 32.86
C THR A 426 -8.64 20.34 33.87
N ASP A 427 -9.89 20.16 33.44
CA ASP A 427 -10.97 19.62 34.29
C ASP A 427 -10.68 18.17 34.67
N LEU A 428 -10.16 17.38 33.72
CA LEU A 428 -9.75 15.99 33.96
C LEU A 428 -8.64 15.92 35.01
N ARG A 429 -7.60 16.77 34.88
CA ARG A 429 -6.46 16.80 35.82
C ARG A 429 -6.91 17.04 37.26
N ALA A 430 -7.93 17.87 37.46
CA ALA A 430 -8.49 18.14 38.79
C ALA A 430 -9.23 16.94 39.39
N ARG A 431 -9.68 15.99 38.58
CA ARG A 431 -10.43 14.79 39.01
C ARG A 431 -9.55 13.55 39.22
N ILE A 432 -8.33 13.56 38.62
CA ILE A 432 -7.39 12.42 38.71
C ILE A 432 -6.48 12.56 39.92
N GLY A 433 -6.51 11.56 40.79
CA GLY A 433 -5.69 11.49 42.01
C GLY A 433 -4.44 10.62 41.88
N SER A 434 -4.44 9.63 40.95
CA SER A 434 -3.31 8.71 40.79
C SER A 434 -2.15 9.31 40.02
N GLU A 435 -0.93 8.90 40.37
CA GLU A 435 0.29 9.30 39.63
C GLU A 435 0.27 8.82 38.15
N LEU A 436 -0.26 7.62 37.89
CA LEU A 436 -0.35 7.05 36.54
C LEU A 436 -1.31 7.86 35.67
N GLY A 437 -2.48 8.22 36.23
CA GLY A 437 -3.44 9.06 35.51
C GLY A 437 -2.90 10.45 35.25
N ALA A 438 -2.23 11.04 36.25
CA ALA A 438 -1.57 12.33 36.11
C ALA A 438 -0.49 12.32 35.00
N ALA A 439 0.32 11.26 34.94
CA ALA A 439 1.35 11.10 33.91
C ALA A 439 0.74 11.10 32.50
N MET A 440 -0.39 10.41 32.29
CA MET A 440 -1.08 10.37 30.99
C MET A 440 -1.65 11.75 30.60
N VAL A 441 -2.32 12.43 31.55
CA VAL A 441 -2.86 13.77 31.30
C VAL A 441 -1.72 14.75 30.93
N ASN A 442 -0.61 14.73 31.70
CA ASN A 442 0.55 15.58 31.43
C ASN A 442 1.17 15.30 30.04
N ALA A 443 1.25 14.02 29.64
CA ALA A 443 1.77 13.63 28.33
C ALA A 443 0.93 14.23 27.18
N ILE A 444 -0.41 14.18 27.30
CA ILE A 444 -1.30 14.75 26.29
C ILE A 444 -1.26 16.28 26.33
N GLN A 445 -1.20 16.90 27.52
CA GLN A 445 -1.05 18.37 27.63
C GLN A 445 0.24 18.84 26.95
N LEU A 446 1.37 18.15 27.15
CA LEU A 446 2.63 18.45 26.49
C LEU A 446 2.52 18.30 24.97
N SER A 447 1.89 17.23 24.49
CA SER A 447 1.64 17.03 23.06
C SER A 447 0.82 18.19 22.47
N PHE A 448 -0.24 18.59 23.13
CA PHE A 448 -1.09 19.71 22.67
C PHE A 448 -0.32 21.05 22.69
N ALA A 449 0.54 21.28 23.69
CA ALA A 449 1.39 22.45 23.74
C ALA A 449 2.35 22.49 22.54
N PHE A 450 3.07 21.42 22.30
CA PHE A 450 4.00 21.28 21.17
C PHE A 450 3.31 21.54 19.82
N PHE A 451 2.28 20.75 19.52
CA PHE A 451 1.61 20.84 18.22
C PHE A 451 0.92 22.20 18.00
N SER A 452 0.52 22.89 19.05
CA SER A 452 -0.01 24.26 18.98
C SER A 452 1.09 25.34 18.84
N GLY A 453 2.38 24.97 18.76
CA GLY A 453 3.51 25.86 18.50
C GLY A 453 4.48 26.10 19.64
N ASP A 454 4.26 25.52 20.83
CA ASP A 454 5.20 25.67 21.96
C ASP A 454 6.31 24.60 21.90
N ALA A 455 7.23 24.76 20.97
CA ALA A 455 8.41 23.90 20.86
C ALA A 455 9.43 24.16 21.98
N ALA A 456 9.62 25.41 22.37
CA ALA A 456 10.58 25.79 23.41
C ALA A 456 10.19 25.20 24.78
N GLY A 457 8.98 25.46 25.28
CA GLY A 457 8.51 24.89 26.55
C GLY A 457 8.48 23.34 26.55
N THR A 458 8.14 22.74 25.39
CA THR A 458 8.18 21.28 25.22
C THR A 458 9.60 20.73 25.33
N SER A 459 10.60 21.38 24.74
CA SER A 459 12.01 20.97 24.80
C SER A 459 12.62 21.08 26.22
N GLU A 460 12.07 21.95 27.07
CA GLU A 460 12.49 22.12 28.47
C GLU A 460 11.83 21.11 29.40
N MET A 461 10.49 20.96 29.33
CA MET A 461 9.73 20.13 30.27
C MET A 461 9.70 18.64 29.88
N GLY A 462 9.73 18.35 28.58
CA GLY A 462 9.57 16.99 28.06
C GLY A 462 10.58 15.97 28.57
N PRO A 463 11.90 16.25 28.60
CA PRO A 463 12.89 15.30 29.10
C PRO A 463 12.64 14.86 30.54
N HIS A 464 12.23 15.78 31.41
CA HIS A 464 11.86 15.46 32.80
C HIS A 464 10.63 14.55 32.85
N LEU A 465 9.59 14.87 32.10
CA LEU A 465 8.37 14.04 32.05
C LEU A 465 8.64 12.64 31.51
N CYS A 466 9.48 12.48 30.49
CA CYS A 466 9.90 11.18 29.98
C CYS A 466 10.63 10.35 31.06
N ALA A 467 11.51 11.00 31.82
CA ALA A 467 12.34 10.34 32.84
C ALA A 467 11.53 9.92 34.09
N THR A 468 10.46 10.65 34.43
CA THR A 468 9.67 10.44 35.66
C THR A 468 8.40 9.62 35.42
N SER A 469 8.01 9.36 34.18
CA SER A 469 6.80 8.61 33.85
C SER A 469 6.94 7.14 34.19
N ALA A 470 6.05 6.63 35.05
CA ALA A 470 5.94 5.21 35.37
C ALA A 470 5.03 4.42 34.41
N LEU A 471 4.33 5.12 33.49
CA LEU A 471 3.41 4.52 32.51
C LEU A 471 4.05 4.49 31.12
N PRO A 472 4.39 3.31 30.56
CA PRO A 472 5.05 3.22 29.26
C PRO A 472 4.32 3.97 28.14
N LEU A 473 2.99 3.92 28.12
CA LEU A 473 2.19 4.63 27.12
C LEU A 473 2.36 6.16 27.25
N ALA A 474 2.32 6.71 28.46
CA ALA A 474 2.56 8.14 28.68
C ALA A 474 3.99 8.55 28.28
N THR A 475 4.99 7.68 28.55
CA THR A 475 6.36 7.90 28.09
C THR A 475 6.44 8.04 26.57
N VAL A 476 5.79 7.14 25.81
CA VAL A 476 5.77 7.21 24.35
C VAL A 476 5.08 8.50 23.85
N TRP A 477 3.93 8.86 24.42
CA TRP A 477 3.20 10.09 24.09
C TRP A 477 3.99 11.35 24.41
N THR A 478 4.84 11.34 25.45
CA THR A 478 5.73 12.43 25.80
C THR A 478 6.96 12.47 24.88
N ALA A 479 7.51 11.31 24.54
CA ALA A 479 8.75 11.19 23.78
C ALA A 479 8.63 11.77 22.35
N VAL A 480 7.54 11.54 21.65
CA VAL A 480 7.33 12.04 20.28
C VAL A 480 7.44 13.56 20.19
N PRO A 481 6.61 14.37 20.88
CA PRO A 481 6.71 15.84 20.82
C PRO A 481 8.03 16.38 21.40
N THR A 482 8.57 15.74 22.45
CA THR A 482 9.84 16.15 23.06
C THR A 482 11.00 15.97 22.08
N ALA A 483 11.11 14.82 21.45
CA ALA A 483 12.15 14.56 20.47
C ALA A 483 12.03 15.46 19.25
N CYS A 484 10.81 15.73 18.76
CA CYS A 484 10.58 16.73 17.70
C CYS A 484 11.07 18.12 18.11
N ALA A 485 10.68 18.59 19.30
CA ALA A 485 11.08 19.92 19.80
C ALA A 485 12.59 20.05 19.92
N LEU A 486 13.25 19.02 20.46
CA LEU A 486 14.73 18.95 20.56
C LEU A 486 15.40 18.94 19.18
N THR A 487 14.84 18.18 18.22
CA THR A 487 15.32 18.14 16.83
C THR A 487 15.22 19.51 16.17
N PHE A 488 14.08 20.18 16.28
CA PHE A 488 13.87 21.51 15.74
C PHE A 488 14.80 22.56 16.37
N GLY A 489 15.05 22.42 17.68
CA GLY A 489 16.02 23.25 18.41
C GLY A 489 17.49 22.94 18.11
N GLY A 490 17.79 21.86 17.36
CA GLY A 490 19.15 21.42 17.02
C GLY A 490 19.86 20.60 18.12
N ARG A 491 19.14 20.16 19.15
CA ARG A 491 19.65 19.35 20.27
C ARG A 491 19.64 17.86 19.93
N PHE A 492 20.27 17.47 18.80
CA PHE A 492 20.16 16.14 18.18
C PHE A 492 20.57 14.99 19.10
N GLY A 493 21.65 15.17 19.91
CA GLY A 493 22.09 14.15 20.85
C GLY A 493 21.09 13.89 21.98
N GLU A 494 20.36 14.91 22.40
CA GLU A 494 19.30 14.77 23.40
C GLU A 494 18.02 14.18 22.78
N ALA A 495 17.67 14.60 21.56
CA ALA A 495 16.57 14.01 20.82
C ALA A 495 16.73 12.49 20.67
N LYS A 496 17.95 12.03 20.29
CA LYS A 496 18.25 10.61 20.18
C LYS A 496 18.01 9.85 21.49
N ARG A 497 18.45 10.40 22.62
CA ARG A 497 18.24 9.77 23.94
C ARG A 497 16.74 9.64 24.27
N ILE A 498 15.94 10.66 23.97
CA ILE A 498 14.48 10.62 24.17
C ILE A 498 13.82 9.60 23.24
N ILE A 499 14.25 9.51 21.98
CA ILE A 499 13.79 8.50 21.02
C ILE A 499 14.07 7.09 21.56
N ASP A 500 15.29 6.84 22.05
CA ASP A 500 15.66 5.53 22.60
C ASP A 500 14.78 5.15 23.80
N VAL A 501 14.52 6.11 24.72
CA VAL A 501 13.59 5.92 25.86
C VAL A 501 12.18 5.60 25.37
N GLY A 502 11.67 6.35 24.39
CA GLY A 502 10.36 6.13 23.80
C GLY A 502 10.24 4.76 23.12
N LEU A 503 11.25 4.35 22.34
CA LEU A 503 11.29 3.05 21.66
C LEU A 503 11.36 1.89 22.67
N GLN A 504 12.11 2.03 23.75
CA GLN A 504 12.14 1.05 24.83
C GLN A 504 10.77 0.93 25.50
N ALA A 505 10.11 2.04 25.80
CA ALA A 505 8.75 2.03 26.36
C ALA A 505 7.74 1.41 25.39
N ALA A 506 7.91 1.60 24.07
CA ALA A 506 7.05 1.04 23.03
C ALA A 506 7.13 -0.49 22.89
N THR A 507 8.14 -1.16 23.48
CA THR A 507 8.22 -2.63 23.47
C THR A 507 7.17 -3.29 24.36
N SER A 508 6.52 -2.57 25.26
CA SER A 508 5.52 -3.08 26.20
C SER A 508 4.14 -3.42 25.59
N GLY A 509 4.01 -3.39 24.25
CA GLY A 509 2.86 -3.95 23.52
C GLY A 509 1.64 -3.03 23.34
N GLU A 510 1.50 -1.96 24.11
CA GLU A 510 0.36 -1.03 24.01
C GLU A 510 0.60 0.17 23.06
N ALA A 511 1.82 0.31 22.53
CA ALA A 511 2.21 1.51 21.79
C ALA A 511 1.78 1.53 20.32
N GLY A 512 1.32 0.42 19.74
CA GLY A 512 0.74 0.36 18.38
C GLY A 512 1.54 1.12 17.30
N ALA A 513 0.85 1.99 16.59
CA ALA A 513 1.41 2.83 15.54
C ALA A 513 2.36 3.95 16.04
N GLN A 514 2.38 4.25 17.35
CA GLN A 514 3.22 5.32 17.92
C GLN A 514 4.74 5.05 17.74
N ARG A 515 5.16 3.78 17.62
CA ARG A 515 6.55 3.44 17.28
C ARG A 515 6.99 4.01 15.92
N PHE A 516 6.07 4.11 14.97
CA PHE A 516 6.36 4.69 13.65
C PHE A 516 6.43 6.22 13.70
N ALA A 517 5.68 6.85 14.61
CA ALA A 517 5.84 8.27 14.89
C ALA A 517 7.22 8.58 15.49
N LEU A 518 7.72 7.75 16.43
CA LEU A 518 9.10 7.84 16.90
C LEU A 518 10.11 7.61 15.77
N GLY A 519 9.84 6.65 14.87
CA GLY A 519 10.66 6.40 13.68
C GLY A 519 10.75 7.60 12.75
N MET A 520 9.63 8.27 12.53
CA MET A 520 9.61 9.53 11.76
C MET A 520 10.52 10.58 12.41
N VAL A 521 10.38 10.77 13.73
CA VAL A 521 11.20 11.76 14.47
C VAL A 521 12.67 11.36 14.48
N GLU A 522 12.99 10.07 14.56
CA GLU A 522 14.38 9.59 14.46
C GLU A 522 14.99 9.95 13.12
N VAL A 523 14.29 9.69 12.03
CA VAL A 523 14.78 10.03 10.69
C VAL A 523 14.85 11.56 10.50
N MET A 524 13.89 12.33 11.01
CA MET A 524 13.98 13.80 11.04
C MET A 524 15.25 14.28 11.77
N THR A 525 15.57 13.66 12.91
CA THR A 525 16.76 13.99 13.70
C THR A 525 18.05 13.70 12.92
N LEU A 526 18.13 12.51 12.30
CA LEU A 526 19.32 12.08 11.56
C LEU A 526 19.53 12.89 10.28
N THR A 527 18.46 13.16 9.53
CA THR A 527 18.54 13.98 8.30
C THR A 527 18.89 15.44 8.60
N ALA A 528 18.32 16.03 9.67
CA ALA A 528 18.66 17.38 10.11
C ALA A 528 20.10 17.49 10.62
N ALA A 529 20.65 16.42 11.21
CA ALA A 529 22.06 16.35 11.59
C ALA A 529 23.01 16.10 10.41
N GLY A 530 22.49 15.67 9.24
CA GLY A 530 23.28 15.35 8.05
C GLY A 530 23.81 13.91 8.02
N ASP A 531 23.28 13.01 8.84
CA ASP A 531 23.68 11.60 8.88
C ASP A 531 22.76 10.73 8.00
N HIS A 532 22.92 10.86 6.68
CA HIS A 532 22.12 10.10 5.70
C HIS A 532 22.27 8.58 5.82
N PRO A 533 23.46 7.99 6.01
CA PRO A 533 23.59 6.55 6.16
C PRO A 533 22.81 6.01 7.35
N ALA A 534 22.85 6.71 8.50
CA ALA A 534 22.07 6.30 9.67
C ALA A 534 20.56 6.47 9.45
N ALA A 535 20.14 7.52 8.75
CA ALA A 535 18.73 7.75 8.40
C ALA A 535 18.18 6.63 7.51
N GLU A 536 18.94 6.18 6.51
CA GLU A 536 18.56 5.07 5.64
C GLU A 536 18.48 3.74 6.43
N GLN A 537 19.46 3.46 7.29
CA GLN A 537 19.41 2.28 8.16
C GLN A 537 18.22 2.30 9.11
N ALA A 538 17.86 3.46 9.65
CA ALA A 538 16.68 3.62 10.47
C ALA A 538 15.40 3.33 9.66
N ALA A 539 15.24 3.91 8.47
CA ALA A 539 14.11 3.66 7.58
C ALA A 539 13.94 2.17 7.26
N GLN A 540 15.04 1.49 6.89
CA GLN A 540 15.03 0.04 6.63
C GLN A 540 14.64 -0.78 7.87
N ARG A 541 15.03 -0.36 9.07
CA ARG A 541 14.64 -1.00 10.33
C ARG A 541 13.13 -0.92 10.53
N TYR A 542 12.51 0.25 10.32
CA TYR A 542 11.05 0.41 10.45
C TYR A 542 10.29 -0.34 9.37
N ALA A 543 10.80 -0.42 8.14
CA ALA A 543 10.20 -1.22 7.08
C ALA A 543 10.07 -2.70 7.43
N ARG A 544 11.07 -3.27 8.14
CA ARG A 544 11.02 -4.66 8.61
C ARG A 544 10.01 -4.90 9.73
N MET A 545 9.56 -3.85 10.42
CA MET A 545 8.57 -3.93 11.51
C MET A 545 7.13 -3.83 11.03
N VAL A 546 6.91 -3.49 9.77
CA VAL A 546 5.58 -3.38 9.19
C VAL A 546 4.96 -4.76 9.07
N ALA A 547 3.79 -4.95 9.68
CA ALA A 547 3.04 -6.19 9.69
C ALA A 547 1.70 -6.07 8.95
N GLY A 548 1.70 -5.49 7.75
CA GLY A 548 0.52 -5.43 6.87
C GLY A 548 -0.61 -4.51 7.37
N THR A 549 -0.30 -3.47 8.15
CA THR A 549 -1.27 -2.44 8.52
C THR A 549 -1.08 -1.21 7.62
N PRO A 550 -2.11 -0.77 6.87
CA PRO A 550 -1.98 0.33 5.91
C PRO A 550 -1.41 1.62 6.52
N ALA A 551 -1.82 1.96 7.76
CA ALA A 551 -1.30 3.14 8.46
C ALA A 551 0.21 3.06 8.75
N ALA A 552 0.73 1.87 9.12
CA ALA A 552 2.16 1.69 9.34
C ALA A 552 2.94 1.73 8.01
N GLU A 553 2.40 1.15 6.95
CA GLU A 553 2.97 1.21 5.59
C GLU A 553 3.09 2.65 5.11
N ALA A 554 2.02 3.45 5.27
CA ALA A 554 2.00 4.86 4.94
C ALA A 554 3.05 5.68 5.72
N MET A 555 3.20 5.42 7.02
CA MET A 555 4.22 6.09 7.83
C MET A 555 5.63 5.70 7.39
N VAL A 556 5.88 4.43 7.04
CA VAL A 556 7.18 3.98 6.53
C VAL A 556 7.46 4.58 5.15
N ALA A 557 6.48 4.69 4.29
CA ALA A 557 6.61 5.39 3.01
C ALA A 557 7.02 6.87 3.23
N ALA A 558 6.37 7.57 4.18
CA ALA A 558 6.76 8.94 4.55
C ALA A 558 8.20 9.03 5.09
N ILE A 559 8.62 8.06 5.89
CA ILE A 559 10.00 7.97 6.42
C ILE A 559 11.01 7.83 5.27
N PHE A 560 10.77 6.95 4.29
CA PHE A 560 11.62 6.84 3.10
C PHE A 560 11.58 8.11 2.24
N GLY A 561 10.39 8.70 2.08
CA GLY A 561 10.25 9.97 1.37
C GLY A 561 11.16 11.06 1.94
N LEU A 562 11.22 11.17 3.27
CA LEU A 562 12.11 12.14 3.95
C LEU A 562 13.60 11.83 3.75
N VAL A 563 14.00 10.55 3.84
CA VAL A 563 15.40 10.14 3.55
C VAL A 563 15.77 10.53 2.11
N HIS A 564 14.90 10.22 1.15
CA HIS A 564 15.15 10.54 -0.26
C HIS A 564 15.14 12.06 -0.54
N LEU A 565 14.26 12.82 0.13
CA LEU A 565 14.23 14.29 0.01
C LEU A 565 15.54 14.89 0.51
N ALA A 566 16.00 14.48 1.67
CA ALA A 566 17.24 14.97 2.27
C ALA A 566 18.49 14.54 1.45
N GLY A 567 18.48 13.31 0.92
CA GLY A 567 19.52 12.79 0.01
C GLY A 567 19.50 13.40 -1.40
N GLY A 568 18.41 14.09 -1.75
CA GLY A 568 18.25 14.69 -3.06
C GLY A 568 17.76 13.71 -4.13
N ALA A 569 17.28 12.53 -3.78
CA ALA A 569 16.64 11.59 -4.71
C ALA A 569 15.16 11.97 -4.90
N LEU A 570 14.92 13.12 -5.54
CA LEU A 570 13.63 13.82 -5.50
C LEU A 570 12.47 13.04 -6.15
N GLN A 571 12.72 12.24 -7.18
CA GLN A 571 11.71 11.36 -7.80
C GLN A 571 11.23 10.30 -6.81
N TYR A 572 12.17 9.64 -6.13
CA TYR A 572 11.84 8.62 -5.13
C TYR A 572 11.14 9.23 -3.92
N ALA A 573 11.55 10.44 -3.50
CA ALA A 573 10.88 11.18 -2.46
C ALA A 573 9.41 11.46 -2.81
N SER A 574 9.18 11.99 -4.01
CA SER A 574 7.84 12.29 -4.52
C SER A 574 6.94 11.06 -4.56
N SER A 575 7.43 9.95 -5.13
CA SER A 575 6.67 8.70 -5.19
C SER A 575 6.31 8.17 -3.80
N ALA A 576 7.27 8.18 -2.87
CA ALA A 576 7.05 7.71 -1.51
C ALA A 576 6.05 8.58 -0.72
N PHE A 577 6.07 9.91 -0.93
CA PHE A 577 5.10 10.80 -0.32
C PHE A 577 3.70 10.63 -0.91
N ASP A 578 3.57 10.41 -2.22
CA ASP A 578 2.29 10.15 -2.87
C ASP A 578 1.64 8.86 -2.34
N ASP A 579 2.42 7.76 -2.26
CA ASP A 579 2.00 6.51 -1.65
C ASP A 579 1.54 6.70 -0.20
N SER A 580 2.28 7.50 0.58
CA SER A 580 1.94 7.81 1.97
C SER A 580 0.64 8.59 2.07
N ILE A 581 0.49 9.70 1.34
CA ILE A 581 -0.67 10.60 1.42
C ILE A 581 -1.95 9.89 1.01
N SER A 582 -1.91 9.04 -0.02
CA SER A 582 -3.06 8.27 -0.49
C SER A 582 -3.70 7.42 0.61
N THR A 583 -2.89 6.91 1.53
CA THR A 583 -3.34 6.11 2.68
C THR A 583 -3.60 6.98 3.92
N LEU A 584 -2.75 7.98 4.21
CA LEU A 584 -2.89 8.88 5.35
C LEU A 584 -4.18 9.72 5.28
N SER A 585 -4.68 10.01 4.09
CA SER A 585 -5.95 10.71 3.90
C SER A 585 -7.18 9.89 4.33
N GLN A 586 -7.01 8.60 4.60
CA GLN A 586 -8.09 7.66 4.98
C GLN A 586 -8.24 7.46 6.50
N GLY A 587 -7.82 8.40 7.34
CA GLY A 587 -8.10 8.35 8.78
C GLY A 587 -6.89 8.39 9.73
N VAL A 588 -5.72 8.77 9.27
CA VAL A 588 -4.53 8.95 10.12
C VAL A 588 -4.49 10.36 10.74
N PRO A 589 -3.89 10.54 11.94
CA PRO A 589 -3.83 11.84 12.60
C PRO A 589 -3.31 12.98 11.72
N PRO A 590 -4.01 14.13 11.73
CA PRO A 590 -3.70 15.30 10.91
C PRO A 590 -2.24 15.80 10.87
N PRO A 591 -1.43 15.71 11.93
CA PRO A 591 -0.09 16.29 11.91
C PRO A 591 0.81 15.71 10.82
N TRP A 592 0.77 14.41 10.64
CA TRP A 592 1.63 13.74 9.67
C TRP A 592 1.18 13.97 8.24
N THR A 593 -0.13 14.00 7.99
CA THR A 593 -0.69 14.29 6.67
C THR A 593 -0.24 15.67 6.17
N MET A 594 -0.36 16.69 7.02
CA MET A 594 0.07 18.07 6.69
C MET A 594 1.56 18.13 6.36
N LEU A 595 2.39 17.53 7.23
CA LEU A 595 3.84 17.58 7.12
C LEU A 595 4.35 16.84 5.87
N VAL A 596 3.82 15.65 5.60
CA VAL A 596 4.17 14.84 4.42
C VAL A 596 3.76 15.57 3.13
N ALA A 597 2.56 16.18 3.10
CA ALA A 597 2.13 16.97 1.95
C ALA A 597 3.01 18.22 1.73
N ALA A 598 3.46 18.88 2.80
CA ALA A 598 4.40 19.98 2.71
C ALA A 598 5.76 19.54 2.15
N TRP A 599 6.30 18.41 2.58
CA TRP A 599 7.53 17.84 2.02
C TRP A 599 7.36 17.38 0.56
N HIS A 600 6.19 16.83 0.22
CA HIS A 600 5.89 16.50 -1.18
C HIS A 600 5.90 17.74 -2.07
N ALA A 601 5.30 18.85 -1.62
CA ALA A 601 5.34 20.12 -2.34
C ALA A 601 6.77 20.65 -2.50
N GLN A 602 7.64 20.51 -1.47
CA GLN A 602 9.06 20.87 -1.55
C GLN A 602 9.81 20.00 -2.58
N ALA A 603 9.57 18.67 -2.60
CA ALA A 603 10.20 17.77 -3.55
C ALA A 603 9.81 18.10 -5.00
N GLU A 604 8.50 18.26 -5.27
CA GLU A 604 7.99 18.58 -6.60
C GLU A 604 8.37 19.99 -7.06
N GLY A 605 8.41 20.95 -6.12
CA GLY A 605 8.92 22.30 -6.40
C GLY A 605 10.38 22.31 -6.81
N ALA A 606 11.24 21.55 -6.11
CA ALA A 606 12.66 21.41 -6.42
C ALA A 606 12.88 20.65 -7.76
N ARG A 607 11.96 19.78 -8.18
CA ARG A 607 11.93 19.13 -9.50
C ARG A 607 11.43 20.06 -10.62
N GLY A 608 10.91 21.24 -10.27
CA GLY A 608 10.29 22.15 -11.21
C GLY A 608 8.93 21.69 -11.74
N ASN A 609 8.27 20.75 -11.07
CA ASN A 609 6.94 20.24 -11.43
C ASN A 609 5.85 21.10 -10.78
N ARG A 610 5.54 22.22 -11.42
CA ARG A 610 4.60 23.23 -10.91
C ARG A 610 3.23 22.66 -10.54
N ALA A 611 2.66 21.82 -11.39
CA ALA A 611 1.31 21.30 -11.17
C ALA A 611 1.25 20.40 -9.95
N ALA A 612 2.20 19.49 -9.79
CA ALA A 612 2.27 18.58 -8.65
C ALA A 612 2.62 19.33 -7.36
N ALA A 613 3.54 20.30 -7.41
CA ALA A 613 3.87 21.15 -6.26
C ALA A 613 2.65 21.92 -5.75
N ALA A 614 1.85 22.52 -6.67
CA ALA A 614 0.62 23.22 -6.30
C ALA A 614 -0.45 22.28 -5.70
N ALA A 615 -0.63 21.08 -6.26
CA ALA A 615 -1.57 20.10 -5.73
C ALA A 615 -1.16 19.60 -4.33
N ALA A 616 0.11 19.31 -4.12
CA ALA A 616 0.64 18.89 -2.82
C ALA A 616 0.54 20.03 -1.78
N LEU A 617 0.84 21.27 -2.16
CA LEU A 617 0.65 22.44 -1.31
C LEU A 617 -0.81 22.62 -0.90
N GLN A 618 -1.75 22.51 -1.82
CA GLN A 618 -3.18 22.57 -1.51
C GLN A 618 -3.59 21.52 -0.47
N SER A 619 -3.05 20.30 -0.59
CA SER A 619 -3.29 19.24 0.40
C SER A 619 -2.71 19.58 1.77
N ALA A 620 -1.50 20.18 1.83
CA ALA A 620 -0.89 20.65 3.06
C ALA A 620 -1.71 21.78 3.73
N GLU A 621 -2.18 22.75 2.94
CA GLU A 621 -3.00 23.87 3.41
C GLU A 621 -4.37 23.41 3.94
N ALA A 622 -5.01 22.44 3.29
CA ALA A 622 -6.27 21.84 3.74
C ALA A 622 -6.11 21.11 5.09
N ALA A 623 -4.97 20.48 5.33
CA ALA A 623 -4.65 19.78 6.58
C ALA A 623 -4.14 20.74 7.68
N TYR A 624 -3.74 21.95 7.36
CA TYR A 624 -3.20 22.92 8.32
C TYR A 624 -4.31 23.50 9.22
N GLY A 625 -3.94 23.80 10.47
CA GLY A 625 -4.82 24.45 11.45
C GLY A 625 -4.09 24.66 12.78
N PRO A 626 -4.79 25.22 13.80
CA PRO A 626 -4.18 25.57 15.08
C PRO A 626 -3.62 24.34 15.84
N GLN A 627 -4.10 23.14 15.54
CA GLN A 627 -3.66 21.88 16.12
C GLN A 627 -2.33 21.37 15.53
N VAL A 628 -1.81 22.00 14.49
CA VAL A 628 -0.53 21.68 13.85
C VAL A 628 0.33 22.92 13.58
N ALA A 629 0.07 24.01 14.34
CA ALA A 629 0.73 25.29 14.17
C ALA A 629 2.27 25.21 14.29
N VAL A 630 2.79 24.22 15.00
CA VAL A 630 4.25 23.97 15.10
C VAL A 630 4.91 23.77 13.73
N PHE A 631 4.18 23.28 12.73
CA PHE A 631 4.68 23.03 11.37
C PHE A 631 4.46 24.22 10.40
N ALA A 632 4.03 25.38 10.91
CA ALA A 632 3.89 26.58 10.08
C ALA A 632 5.16 26.93 9.26
N PRO A 633 6.40 26.80 9.78
CA PRO A 633 7.59 27.02 8.96
C PRO A 633 7.69 26.08 7.76
N GLU A 634 7.36 24.79 7.92
CA GLU A 634 7.40 23.81 6.84
C GLU A 634 6.38 24.12 5.73
N LEU A 635 5.21 24.64 6.10
CA LEU A 635 4.22 25.09 5.15
C LEU A 635 4.73 26.30 4.33
N GLU A 636 5.41 27.25 4.99
CA GLU A 636 6.00 28.40 4.29
C GLU A 636 7.16 27.97 3.37
N ILE A 637 7.98 26.97 3.76
CA ILE A 637 8.99 26.40 2.88
C ILE A 637 8.35 25.72 1.66
N ALA A 638 7.23 25.01 1.85
CA ALA A 638 6.47 24.41 0.76
C ALA A 638 5.94 25.48 -0.21
N ARG A 639 5.41 26.61 0.30
CA ARG A 639 5.02 27.75 -0.51
C ARG A 639 6.19 28.35 -1.28
N ALA A 640 7.37 28.45 -0.64
CA ALA A 640 8.58 28.91 -1.31
C ALA A 640 8.92 28.05 -2.53
N TRP A 641 8.91 26.75 -2.39
CA TRP A 641 9.23 25.83 -3.49
C TRP A 641 8.14 25.82 -4.61
N GLU A 642 6.87 25.94 -4.23
CA GLU A 642 5.81 26.09 -5.24
C GLU A 642 6.01 27.35 -6.07
N ARG A 643 6.26 28.52 -5.42
CA ARG A 643 6.56 29.79 -6.10
C ARG A 643 7.82 29.72 -6.94
N ALA A 644 8.87 29.06 -6.45
CA ALA A 644 10.10 28.83 -7.21
C ALA A 644 9.84 28.03 -8.51
N SER A 645 9.02 26.99 -8.43
CA SER A 645 8.63 26.19 -9.61
C SER A 645 7.80 26.98 -10.62
N ALA A 646 7.09 28.01 -10.17
CA ALA A 646 6.34 28.94 -11.00
C ALA A 646 7.22 30.06 -11.62
N GLY A 647 8.52 30.15 -11.25
CA GLY A 647 9.44 31.20 -11.69
C GLY A 647 9.33 32.51 -10.88
N GLU A 648 8.56 32.52 -9.80
CA GLU A 648 8.30 33.67 -8.93
C GLU A 648 9.36 33.79 -7.81
N THR A 649 10.64 33.95 -8.21
CA THR A 649 11.80 33.84 -7.27
C THR A 649 11.70 34.79 -6.08
N ALA A 650 11.27 36.07 -6.29
CA ALA A 650 11.13 37.03 -5.19
C ALA A 650 10.07 36.62 -4.14
N ALA A 651 8.92 36.07 -4.61
CA ALA A 651 7.89 35.56 -3.73
C ALA A 651 8.40 34.31 -2.97
N ALA A 652 9.15 33.43 -3.67
CA ALA A 652 9.75 32.24 -3.06
C ALA A 652 10.77 32.61 -1.95
N GLN A 653 11.65 33.58 -2.20
CA GLN A 653 12.57 34.11 -1.19
C GLN A 653 11.80 34.71 0.01
N HIS A 654 10.73 35.47 -0.23
CA HIS A 654 9.90 36.04 0.83
C HIS A 654 9.30 34.95 1.73
N HIS A 655 8.71 33.90 1.17
CA HIS A 655 8.17 32.78 1.95
C HIS A 655 9.26 32.05 2.75
N SER A 656 10.47 31.88 2.20
CA SER A 656 11.62 31.28 2.92
C SER A 656 11.99 32.13 4.15
N VAL A 657 12.04 33.48 4.02
CA VAL A 657 12.34 34.39 5.13
C VAL A 657 11.21 34.39 6.16
N CYS A 658 9.94 34.33 5.74
CA CYS A 658 8.79 34.19 6.64
C CYS A 658 8.91 32.89 7.47
N ALA A 659 9.22 31.76 6.84
CA ALA A 659 9.46 30.49 7.52
C ALA A 659 10.56 30.62 8.57
N ALA A 660 11.68 31.22 8.21
CA ALA A 660 12.81 31.45 9.11
C ALA A 660 12.42 32.33 10.33
N GLN A 661 11.62 33.36 10.11
CA GLN A 661 11.18 34.24 11.21
C GLN A 661 10.24 33.51 12.18
N ILE A 662 9.30 32.68 11.68
CA ILE A 662 8.44 31.85 12.51
C ILE A 662 9.28 30.86 13.33
N ALA A 663 10.22 30.18 12.68
CA ALA A 663 11.10 29.20 13.32
C ALA A 663 11.99 29.86 14.39
N ARG A 664 12.57 31.03 14.10
CA ARG A 664 13.37 31.81 15.05
C ARG A 664 12.58 32.17 16.30
N ASN A 665 11.36 32.68 16.13
CA ASN A 665 10.50 33.09 17.25
C ASN A 665 10.13 31.90 18.16
N ALA A 666 10.09 30.68 17.60
CA ALA A 666 9.79 29.44 18.32
C ALA A 666 11.05 28.68 18.82
N GLY A 667 12.26 29.24 18.66
CA GLY A 667 13.52 28.61 19.06
C GLY A 667 13.91 27.36 18.23
N MET A 668 13.38 27.24 17.00
CA MET A 668 13.60 26.10 16.12
C MET A 668 14.80 26.32 15.20
N HIS A 669 16.02 26.28 15.76
CA HIS A 669 17.25 26.65 15.05
C HIS A 669 17.54 25.81 13.80
N ALA A 670 17.22 24.49 13.84
CA ALA A 670 17.41 23.61 12.68
C ALA A 670 16.46 23.98 11.53
N ILE A 671 15.20 24.29 11.83
CA ILE A 671 14.21 24.71 10.84
C ILE A 671 14.49 26.11 10.33
N GLU A 672 14.95 27.05 11.22
CA GLU A 672 15.40 28.37 10.80
C GLU A 672 16.54 28.26 9.77
N MET A 673 17.52 27.38 10.01
CA MET A 673 18.62 27.14 9.09
C MET A 673 18.11 26.59 7.75
N GLN A 674 17.20 25.61 7.74
CA GLN A 674 16.62 25.04 6.53
C GLN A 674 15.90 26.11 5.70
N ALA A 675 15.11 26.96 6.36
CA ALA A 675 14.35 28.04 5.72
C ALA A 675 15.29 29.10 5.10
N LEU A 676 16.29 29.58 5.83
CA LEU A 676 17.27 30.53 5.31
C LEU A 676 18.14 29.91 4.21
N HIS A 677 18.49 28.63 4.32
CA HIS A 677 19.21 27.94 3.24
C HIS A 677 18.36 27.80 1.99
N THR A 678 17.05 27.63 2.12
CA THR A 678 16.13 27.66 0.98
C THR A 678 16.19 29.02 0.27
N ALA A 679 16.26 30.14 0.98
CA ALA A 679 16.47 31.46 0.40
C ALA A 679 17.82 31.57 -0.34
N VAL A 680 18.90 31.01 0.23
CA VAL A 680 20.21 30.92 -0.43
C VAL A 680 20.13 30.14 -1.75
N ARG A 681 19.51 28.96 -1.75
CA ARG A 681 19.30 28.14 -2.96
C ARG A 681 18.47 28.87 -4.03
N LEU A 682 17.67 29.84 -3.63
CA LEU A 682 16.93 30.73 -4.50
C LEU A 682 17.68 32.02 -4.87
N GLY A 683 18.97 32.12 -4.53
CA GLY A 683 19.88 33.18 -4.90
C GLY A 683 19.99 34.37 -3.91
N ASP A 684 19.42 34.26 -2.68
CA ASP A 684 19.53 35.30 -1.68
C ASP A 684 20.65 34.99 -0.67
N GLY A 685 21.85 35.58 -0.90
CA GLY A 685 23.02 35.48 -0.02
C GLY A 685 22.99 36.39 1.21
N SER A 686 21.98 37.22 1.42
CA SER A 686 21.94 38.22 2.48
C SER A 686 21.92 37.65 3.90
N HIS A 687 21.64 36.38 4.07
CA HIS A 687 21.47 35.69 5.35
C HIS A 687 22.73 34.94 5.81
N ALA A 688 23.89 35.09 5.12
CA ALA A 688 25.11 34.35 5.40
C ALA A 688 25.61 34.47 6.83
N ALA A 689 25.57 35.70 7.43
CA ALA A 689 25.99 35.93 8.81
C ALA A 689 25.14 35.09 9.81
N ARG A 690 23.82 35.12 9.64
CA ARG A 690 22.90 34.34 10.50
C ARG A 690 23.08 32.83 10.35
N LEU A 691 23.28 32.35 9.13
CA LEU A 691 23.59 30.94 8.88
C LEU A 691 24.91 30.51 9.52
N GLY A 692 25.90 31.41 9.60
CA GLY A 692 27.14 31.19 10.37
C GLY A 692 26.87 30.99 11.86
N GLU A 693 26.07 31.87 12.49
CA GLU A 693 25.66 31.72 13.89
C GLU A 693 24.92 30.40 14.16
N LEU A 694 23.98 30.06 13.25
CA LEU A 694 23.22 28.79 13.35
C LEU A 694 24.14 27.58 13.20
N ALA A 695 25.17 27.64 12.36
CA ALA A 695 26.12 26.56 12.18
C ALA A 695 26.95 26.30 13.48
N GLU A 696 27.29 27.36 14.21
CA GLU A 696 27.95 27.22 15.52
C GLU A 696 27.00 26.59 16.57
N ILE A 697 25.70 26.99 16.58
CA ILE A 697 24.70 26.46 17.50
C ILE A 697 24.45 24.97 17.24
N LEU A 698 24.26 24.59 15.97
CA LEU A 698 23.92 23.23 15.57
C LEU A 698 25.11 22.26 15.61
N GLY A 699 26.31 22.75 15.34
CA GLY A 699 27.60 22.02 15.49
C GLY A 699 27.72 20.79 14.55
N THR A 700 27.02 20.75 13.42
CA THR A 700 27.06 19.62 12.47
C THR A 700 27.81 19.96 11.19
N ALA A 701 28.33 18.94 10.50
CA ALA A 701 29.00 19.10 9.21
C ALA A 701 28.06 19.71 8.15
N LEU A 702 26.79 19.29 8.16
CA LEU A 702 25.78 19.84 7.27
C LEU A 702 25.57 21.34 7.52
N ALA A 703 25.41 21.74 8.80
CA ALA A 703 25.18 23.13 9.16
C ALA A 703 26.38 24.01 8.75
N GLN A 704 27.61 23.54 8.95
CA GLN A 704 28.81 24.24 8.51
C GLN A 704 28.85 24.39 6.99
N THR A 705 28.50 23.33 6.24
CA THR A 705 28.48 23.37 4.78
C THR A 705 27.42 24.34 4.25
N VAL A 706 26.25 24.40 4.90
CA VAL A 706 25.17 25.38 4.61
C VAL A 706 25.69 26.81 4.82
N ALA A 707 26.38 27.07 5.90
CA ALA A 707 26.99 28.40 6.17
C ALA A 707 28.08 28.77 5.15
N ASP A 708 28.91 27.79 4.76
CA ASP A 708 29.93 27.97 3.72
C ASP A 708 29.30 28.28 2.34
N HIS A 709 28.22 27.57 1.97
CA HIS A 709 27.44 27.84 0.76
C HIS A 709 26.93 29.30 0.75
N ALA A 710 26.26 29.71 1.82
CA ALA A 710 25.72 31.06 1.95
C ALA A 710 26.84 32.13 1.89
N ARG A 711 27.98 31.89 2.55
CA ARG A 711 29.11 32.79 2.53
C ARG A 711 29.74 32.87 1.14
N GLY A 712 29.85 31.75 0.42
CA GLY A 712 30.32 31.73 -0.96
C GLY A 712 29.44 32.54 -1.90
N LEU A 713 28.11 32.41 -1.75
CA LEU A 713 27.14 33.15 -2.54
C LEU A 713 27.20 34.66 -2.22
N ALA A 714 27.19 35.05 -0.93
CA ALA A 714 27.24 36.44 -0.50
C ALA A 714 28.56 37.12 -0.88
N GLY A 715 29.68 36.39 -0.81
CA GLY A 715 31.02 36.88 -1.18
C GLY A 715 31.34 36.78 -2.67
N HIS A 716 30.45 36.25 -3.48
CA HIS A 716 30.72 35.94 -4.89
C HIS A 716 32.00 35.11 -5.10
N ASP A 717 32.23 34.13 -4.19
CA ASP A 717 33.46 33.32 -4.19
C ASP A 717 33.15 31.92 -4.74
N PRO A 718 33.52 31.69 -6.03
CA PRO A 718 33.23 30.43 -6.68
C PRO A 718 34.05 29.25 -6.13
N ASP A 719 35.20 29.47 -5.55
CA ASP A 719 36.04 28.42 -4.97
C ASP A 719 35.41 27.90 -3.65
N VAL A 720 34.82 28.78 -2.84
CA VAL A 720 34.05 28.44 -1.64
C VAL A 720 32.78 27.67 -1.99
N LEU A 721 32.07 28.12 -3.07
CA LEU A 721 30.87 27.44 -3.57
C LEU A 721 31.19 26.02 -4.07
N ASN A 722 32.30 25.84 -4.79
CA ASN A 722 32.70 24.49 -5.23
C ASN A 722 33.08 23.58 -4.06
N ALA A 723 33.76 24.08 -3.04
CA ALA A 723 34.07 23.33 -1.83
C ALA A 723 32.80 22.94 -1.07
N ALA A 724 31.81 23.82 -1.01
CA ALA A 724 30.50 23.50 -0.44
C ALA A 724 29.78 22.41 -1.23
N ALA A 725 29.81 22.47 -2.58
CA ALA A 725 29.24 21.44 -3.45
C ALA A 725 29.86 20.05 -3.22
N GLU A 726 31.18 19.98 -3.07
CA GLU A 726 31.91 18.75 -2.78
C GLU A 726 31.48 18.15 -1.43
N ARG A 727 31.44 18.99 -0.40
CA ARG A 727 31.03 18.56 0.95
C ARG A 727 29.55 18.09 0.99
N PHE A 728 28.65 18.79 0.31
CA PHE A 728 27.25 18.32 0.19
C PHE A 728 27.17 16.95 -0.50
N ALA A 729 27.97 16.73 -1.55
CA ALA A 729 28.01 15.44 -2.23
C ALA A 729 28.57 14.32 -1.31
N GLU A 730 29.63 14.61 -0.54
CA GLU A 730 30.19 13.70 0.48
C GLU A 730 29.18 13.37 1.59
N LEU A 731 28.33 14.32 1.98
CA LEU A 731 27.24 14.14 2.93
C LEU A 731 26.03 13.42 2.31
N GLY A 732 26.04 13.13 1.00
CA GLY A 732 24.93 12.50 0.29
C GLY A 732 23.79 13.46 -0.08
N ALA A 733 23.92 14.77 0.12
CA ALA A 733 22.91 15.78 -0.17
C ALA A 733 23.00 16.29 -1.63
N LEU A 734 22.68 15.42 -2.61
CA LEU A 734 22.97 15.64 -4.04
C LEU A 734 22.27 16.88 -4.62
N ALA A 735 21.05 17.19 -4.22
CA ALA A 735 20.34 18.37 -4.71
C ALA A 735 20.97 19.67 -4.21
N LEU A 736 21.48 19.70 -2.97
CA LEU A 736 22.20 20.84 -2.41
C LEU A 736 23.56 21.03 -3.11
N ALA A 737 24.24 19.90 -3.39
CA ALA A 737 25.49 19.91 -4.13
C ALA A 737 25.31 20.45 -5.56
N ALA A 738 24.19 20.09 -6.22
CA ALA A 738 23.88 20.58 -7.57
C ALA A 738 23.69 22.11 -7.59
N ASP A 739 22.97 22.67 -6.62
CA ASP A 739 22.73 24.10 -6.52
C ASP A 739 24.05 24.87 -6.29
N ALA A 740 24.85 24.45 -5.30
CA ALA A 740 26.14 25.09 -5.01
C ALA A 740 27.11 25.05 -6.21
N ALA A 741 27.16 23.91 -6.92
CA ALA A 741 27.97 23.79 -8.14
C ALA A 741 27.48 24.70 -9.28
N ALA A 742 26.15 24.83 -9.44
CA ALA A 742 25.54 25.71 -10.45
C ALA A 742 25.83 27.19 -10.14
N GLU A 743 25.76 27.58 -8.88
CA GLU A 743 26.10 28.93 -8.45
C GLU A 743 27.61 29.22 -8.61
N ALA A 744 28.49 28.25 -8.31
CA ALA A 744 29.93 28.35 -8.61
C ALA A 744 30.18 28.54 -10.09
N ALA A 745 29.48 27.86 -10.96
CA ALA A 745 29.60 28.03 -12.42
C ALA A 745 29.25 29.45 -12.86
N ARG A 746 28.16 30.02 -12.30
CA ARG A 746 27.75 31.40 -12.58
C ARG A 746 28.77 32.42 -12.14
N GLU A 747 29.36 32.24 -10.95
CA GLU A 747 30.38 33.15 -10.44
C GLU A 747 31.69 33.03 -11.22
N HIS A 748 32.10 31.80 -11.64
CA HIS A 748 33.25 31.64 -12.55
C HIS A 748 33.01 32.30 -13.92
N ALA A 749 31.79 32.24 -14.46
CA ALA A 749 31.42 32.93 -15.70
C ALA A 749 31.52 34.44 -15.51
N ARG A 750 31.05 35.00 -14.38
CA ARG A 750 31.11 36.44 -14.06
C ARG A 750 32.53 37.00 -14.01
N ILE A 751 33.48 36.19 -13.50
CA ILE A 751 34.91 36.60 -13.42
C ILE A 751 35.75 36.12 -14.62
N GLY A 752 35.11 35.53 -15.64
CA GLY A 752 35.76 35.12 -16.90
C GLY A 752 36.65 33.89 -16.82
N HIS A 753 36.50 33.05 -15.79
CA HIS A 753 37.27 31.82 -15.61
C HIS A 753 36.63 30.64 -16.35
N ARG A 754 36.64 30.65 -17.68
CA ARG A 754 35.93 29.73 -18.57
C ARG A 754 36.16 28.23 -18.26
N GLY A 755 37.39 27.82 -17.97
CA GLY A 755 37.72 26.43 -17.64
C GLY A 755 37.06 25.94 -16.37
N LYS A 756 37.08 26.72 -15.30
CA LYS A 756 36.42 26.43 -14.02
C LYS A 756 34.92 26.53 -14.10
N GLU A 757 34.39 27.49 -14.89
CA GLU A 757 32.95 27.61 -15.23
C GLU A 757 32.46 26.28 -15.81
N LEU A 758 33.14 25.76 -16.83
CA LEU A 758 32.75 24.54 -17.49
C LEU A 758 32.83 23.32 -16.57
N GLU A 759 33.82 23.25 -15.68
CA GLU A 759 33.97 22.22 -14.66
C GLU A 759 32.82 22.23 -13.68
N SER A 760 32.48 23.37 -13.09
CA SER A 760 31.36 23.53 -12.16
C SER A 760 30.02 23.31 -12.82
N SER A 761 29.79 23.79 -14.05
CA SER A 761 28.58 23.58 -14.83
C SER A 761 28.33 22.09 -15.15
N THR A 762 29.41 21.39 -15.54
CA THR A 762 29.34 19.94 -15.80
C THR A 762 29.02 19.16 -14.53
N ARG A 763 29.65 19.51 -13.42
CA ARG A 763 29.37 18.91 -12.11
C ARG A 763 27.91 19.13 -11.72
N ALA A 764 27.42 20.37 -11.82
CA ALA A 764 26.03 20.72 -11.53
C ALA A 764 25.06 19.91 -12.41
N TYR A 765 25.34 19.76 -13.70
CA TYR A 765 24.51 18.96 -14.62
C TYR A 765 24.43 17.49 -14.18
N TRP A 766 25.54 16.86 -13.81
CA TRP A 766 25.55 15.47 -13.37
C TRP A 766 24.83 15.25 -12.05
N LEU A 767 25.06 16.13 -11.06
CA LEU A 767 24.39 16.08 -9.76
C LEU A 767 22.88 16.32 -9.93
N ALA A 768 22.50 17.29 -10.77
CA ALA A 768 21.11 17.57 -11.09
C ALA A 768 20.43 16.41 -11.83
N SER A 769 21.16 15.72 -12.72
CA SER A 769 20.64 14.54 -13.42
C SER A 769 20.38 13.34 -12.47
N GLN A 770 21.22 13.17 -11.44
CA GLN A 770 21.05 12.13 -10.42
C GLN A 770 19.93 12.46 -9.44
N SER A 771 19.81 13.74 -9.07
CA SER A 771 18.79 14.21 -8.13
C SER A 771 17.46 14.59 -8.79
N GLU A 772 17.41 14.68 -10.12
CA GLU A 772 16.31 15.25 -10.89
C GLU A 772 15.95 16.69 -10.48
N SER A 773 16.91 17.41 -9.92
CA SER A 773 16.74 18.79 -9.46
C SER A 773 16.64 19.75 -10.64
N ARG A 774 15.69 20.66 -10.59
CA ARG A 774 15.45 21.75 -11.56
C ARG A 774 15.22 23.09 -10.87
N THR A 775 16.05 23.37 -9.90
CA THR A 775 16.05 24.65 -9.17
C THR A 775 16.43 25.80 -10.11
N PRO A 776 16.14 27.05 -9.75
CA PRO A 776 16.54 28.22 -10.52
C PRO A 776 18.05 28.28 -10.81
N ALA A 777 18.89 27.91 -9.83
CA ALA A 777 20.35 27.89 -10.00
C ALA A 777 20.77 26.84 -11.03
N VAL A 778 20.27 25.61 -10.90
CA VAL A 778 20.53 24.50 -11.81
C VAL A 778 20.07 24.85 -13.23
N ASN A 779 18.85 25.35 -13.39
CA ASN A 779 18.32 25.71 -14.70
C ASN A 779 19.12 26.82 -15.42
N ALA A 780 19.73 27.72 -14.64
CA ALA A 780 20.52 28.83 -15.17
C ALA A 780 21.94 28.44 -15.62
N ALA A 781 22.54 27.42 -14.98
CA ALA A 781 23.97 27.17 -15.14
C ALA A 781 24.35 25.71 -15.41
N ALA A 782 23.53 24.72 -15.09
CA ALA A 782 23.83 23.30 -15.31
C ALA A 782 23.68 22.94 -16.78
N GLN A 783 24.78 22.67 -17.47
CA GLN A 783 24.80 22.34 -18.88
C GLN A 783 25.69 21.14 -19.16
N PRO A 784 25.29 20.22 -20.05
CA PRO A 784 26.16 19.16 -20.50
C PRO A 784 27.37 19.73 -21.29
N LEU A 785 28.45 19.01 -21.31
CA LEU A 785 29.60 19.34 -22.11
C LEU A 785 29.19 19.49 -23.60
N PRO A 786 29.62 20.57 -24.29
CA PRO A 786 29.25 20.83 -25.68
C PRO A 786 30.01 19.94 -26.70
N ILE A 787 30.03 18.63 -26.42
CA ILE A 787 30.71 17.61 -27.25
C ILE A 787 29.70 16.52 -27.65
N SER A 788 29.94 15.90 -28.82
CA SER A 788 29.05 14.82 -29.29
C SER A 788 29.26 13.52 -28.48
N ASP A 789 28.30 12.60 -28.54
CA ASP A 789 28.39 11.29 -27.87
C ASP A 789 29.68 10.53 -28.18
N ARG A 790 30.13 10.62 -29.45
CA ARG A 790 31.38 9.98 -29.85
C ARG A 790 32.61 10.66 -29.29
N GLU A 791 32.60 11.97 -29.21
CA GLU A 791 33.65 12.76 -28.57
C GLU A 791 33.63 12.49 -27.03
N TYR A 792 32.45 12.35 -26.46
CA TYR A 792 32.30 11.98 -25.04
C TYR A 792 32.86 10.58 -24.73
N GLN A 793 32.62 9.58 -25.58
CA GLN A 793 33.23 8.25 -25.45
C GLN A 793 34.76 8.32 -25.47
N VAL A 794 35.33 9.12 -26.36
CA VAL A 794 36.80 9.33 -26.41
C VAL A 794 37.28 10.01 -25.12
N ALA A 795 36.57 11.03 -24.66
CA ALA A 795 36.89 11.79 -23.45
C ALA A 795 36.86 10.89 -22.18
N LEU A 796 35.89 9.98 -22.09
CA LEU A 796 35.81 8.97 -21.01
C LEU A 796 37.05 8.07 -20.95
N LEU A 797 37.55 7.62 -22.10
CA LEU A 797 38.73 6.76 -22.17
C LEU A 797 40.02 7.54 -21.87
N VAL A 798 40.04 8.84 -22.17
CA VAL A 798 41.10 9.75 -21.73
C VAL A 798 41.13 9.89 -20.22
N ALA A 799 39.97 10.09 -19.60
CA ALA A 799 39.85 10.20 -18.14
C ALA A 799 40.26 8.90 -17.42
N ALA A 800 40.02 7.76 -18.08
CA ALA A 800 40.48 6.44 -17.59
C ALA A 800 42.01 6.20 -17.81
N GLY A 801 42.78 7.22 -18.31
CA GLY A 801 44.23 7.15 -18.46
C GLY A 801 44.73 6.43 -19.71
N LEU A 802 43.85 6.03 -20.66
CA LEU A 802 44.26 5.28 -21.84
C LEU A 802 45.02 6.17 -22.87
N SER A 803 46.05 5.66 -23.48
CA SER A 803 46.78 6.32 -24.60
C SER A 803 45.90 6.35 -25.88
N ASN A 804 46.23 7.25 -26.86
CA ASN A 804 45.51 7.35 -28.09
C ASN A 804 45.42 6.02 -28.88
N ARG A 805 46.51 5.22 -28.77
CA ARG A 805 46.55 3.88 -29.40
C ARG A 805 45.59 2.91 -28.73
N GLN A 806 45.57 2.88 -27.41
CA GLN A 806 44.60 2.03 -26.61
C GLN A 806 43.14 2.46 -26.85
N ILE A 807 42.91 3.77 -27.01
CA ILE A 807 41.55 4.30 -27.30
C ILE A 807 41.17 3.88 -28.74
N ALA A 808 42.08 3.97 -29.71
CA ALA A 808 41.86 3.56 -31.07
C ALA A 808 41.51 2.07 -31.17
N ASP A 809 42.27 1.23 -30.49
CA ASP A 809 42.05 -0.22 -30.42
C ASP A 809 40.68 -0.53 -29.78
N LYS A 810 40.35 0.09 -28.64
CA LYS A 810 39.09 -0.13 -27.90
C LYS A 810 37.86 0.32 -28.64
N LEU A 811 37.96 1.37 -29.44
CA LEU A 811 36.86 1.94 -30.23
C LEU A 811 36.84 1.44 -31.70
N SER A 812 37.77 0.58 -32.09
CA SER A 812 37.94 0.04 -33.44
C SER A 812 38.06 1.16 -34.52
N VAL A 813 38.87 2.19 -34.23
CA VAL A 813 39.11 3.32 -35.11
C VAL A 813 40.64 3.54 -35.31
N SER A 814 41.04 4.40 -36.24
CA SER A 814 42.45 4.79 -36.40
C SER A 814 42.92 5.74 -35.28
N VAL A 815 44.21 5.71 -34.93
CA VAL A 815 44.82 6.69 -34.01
C VAL A 815 44.60 8.11 -34.50
N ARG A 816 44.67 8.37 -35.80
CA ARG A 816 44.38 9.67 -36.40
C ARG A 816 42.94 10.12 -36.20
N THR A 817 41.99 9.20 -36.17
CA THR A 817 40.58 9.49 -35.84
C THR A 817 40.44 9.94 -34.40
N VAL A 818 41.12 9.27 -33.46
CA VAL A 818 41.16 9.66 -32.04
C VAL A 818 41.76 11.03 -31.84
N GLU A 819 42.88 11.31 -32.54
CA GLU A 819 43.54 12.63 -32.54
C GLU A 819 42.61 13.73 -33.08
N GLY A 820 41.89 13.45 -34.17
CA GLY A 820 40.88 14.32 -34.71
C GLY A 820 39.71 14.60 -33.78
N HIS A 821 39.24 13.61 -33.01
CA HIS A 821 38.25 13.81 -31.93
C HIS A 821 38.84 14.65 -30.82
N LEU A 822 40.03 14.35 -30.35
CA LEU A 822 40.69 15.13 -29.26
C LEU A 822 40.91 16.57 -29.66
N TYR A 823 41.36 16.84 -30.91
CA TYR A 823 41.50 18.20 -31.37
C TYR A 823 40.17 18.97 -31.35
N ARG A 824 39.07 18.36 -31.83
CA ARG A 824 37.74 18.99 -31.78
C ARG A 824 37.27 19.18 -30.34
N ILE A 825 37.47 18.21 -29.46
CA ILE A 825 37.13 18.31 -28.03
C ILE A 825 37.89 19.48 -27.40
N PHE A 826 39.20 19.56 -27.64
CA PHE A 826 40.04 20.65 -27.08
C PHE A 826 39.59 22.03 -27.58
N THR A 827 39.24 22.12 -28.88
CA THR A 827 38.74 23.36 -29.46
C THR A 827 37.37 23.76 -28.88
N LYS A 828 36.44 22.78 -28.75
CA LYS A 828 35.08 23.03 -28.26
C LYS A 828 35.07 23.40 -26.75
N LEU A 829 35.97 22.77 -25.95
CA LEU A 829 36.08 23.01 -24.51
C LEU A 829 37.08 24.11 -24.14
N ASP A 830 37.76 24.70 -25.11
CA ASP A 830 38.85 25.71 -24.94
C ASP A 830 39.92 25.23 -23.90
N ILE A 831 40.33 23.97 -24.03
CA ILE A 831 41.39 23.37 -23.22
C ILE A 831 42.60 23.00 -24.06
N LYS A 832 43.77 23.02 -23.39
CA LYS A 832 45.04 22.78 -24.10
C LYS A 832 45.74 21.50 -23.71
N ARG A 833 45.29 20.85 -22.64
CA ARG A 833 45.99 19.70 -22.06
C ARG A 833 45.06 18.56 -21.77
N ARG A 834 45.62 17.36 -21.88
CA ARG A 834 44.89 16.10 -21.66
C ARG A 834 44.43 15.95 -20.22
N ASP A 835 45.23 16.41 -19.23
CA ASP A 835 44.88 16.40 -17.81
C ASP A 835 43.69 17.32 -17.48
N GLN A 836 43.52 18.42 -18.21
CA GLN A 836 42.32 19.26 -18.11
C GLN A 836 41.07 18.56 -18.58
N LEU A 837 41.13 17.80 -19.71
CA LEU A 837 40.02 17.00 -20.17
C LEU A 837 39.66 15.89 -19.14
N ALA A 838 40.70 15.23 -18.61
CA ALA A 838 40.49 14.19 -17.60
C ALA A 838 39.75 14.75 -16.36
N ARG A 839 40.14 15.92 -15.86
CA ARG A 839 39.46 16.59 -14.74
C ARG A 839 38.02 16.96 -15.05
N LEU A 840 37.73 17.53 -16.21
CA LEU A 840 36.36 17.85 -16.62
C LEU A 840 35.46 16.64 -16.65
N ILE A 841 35.94 15.53 -17.17
CA ILE A 841 35.17 14.27 -17.21
C ILE A 841 35.02 13.65 -15.82
N SER A 842 36.08 13.75 -14.97
CA SER A 842 36.04 13.24 -13.61
C SER A 842 35.11 14.07 -12.72
N ALA A 843 35.00 15.38 -12.92
CA ALA A 843 34.08 16.24 -12.21
C ALA A 843 32.59 15.80 -12.35
N GLY A 844 32.26 15.10 -13.46
CA GLY A 844 30.95 14.49 -13.66
C GLY A 844 30.82 13.04 -13.15
N ARG A 845 31.83 12.52 -12.47
CA ARG A 845 31.85 11.11 -12.03
C ARG A 845 32.21 10.90 -10.55
N THR A 846 32.29 11.94 -9.76
CA THR A 846 32.50 11.78 -8.32
C THR A 846 31.32 11.02 -7.72
N PRO A 847 31.56 9.94 -6.92
CA PRO A 847 30.56 8.95 -6.49
C PRO A 847 29.44 9.50 -5.67
#